data_abf44f25818d283569e3103dc787ff0c
#
_entry.id   abf44f25818d283569e3103dc787ff0c
#
_cell.length_a   1.000
_cell.length_b   1.000
_cell.length_c   1.000
_cell.angle_alpha   90.00
_cell.angle_beta   90.00
_cell.angle_gamma   90.00
#
_symmetry.space_group_name_H-M   'P 1'
#
loop_
_entity.id
_entity.type
_entity.pdbx_description
1 polymer ?
#
loop_
_entity_poly.entity_id
_entity_poly.type
_entity_poly.pdbx_seq_one_letter_code
_entity_poly.pdbx_strand_id
1 'polypeptide(L)'
;MKLKIFQNYTIFDATCDMVASIDNRDSEIEHIVVVPDKFSLQCEKMILEKIKDSLFNVNVLGISQVADRAFEMLGKSVKVLPSSELLLLTMKAIENVRDKFSTFQKRGINFCYEICKIISQLKSSLISPEELDRQGDDLSGKKYHDLKLIYQEYQRLLNENFDENARLKFLIELLNESDIFKNTYFYFGMFDSFTQEGYSLISALVKASKGVSVAIAMPISIANDYIYEQDIFNKLQKIALDYELPAEVITNCSDKESVKYYMASNLFGQGEKSKIKSDFYYNFSSSSMSDQVNACAKLIYNFVHAGMKYSDIKIALSNESDFSLNLEETFARYDIPIYISSSLLAIELPLIDLVIKFLQVIYFNYAKDSLLALFNHSLVSASELVDLVQVYNVSNKRKFIRYIKDKFEFSFIFDELENCQSASDYQSVIEKICENFMQKHEKMLKKLENLSYLKEKQINEQAYDILTEAVKLISKYNDVIELDEYYKQLSLILSFKNVESVPAFVDSVIAVQAEENYAGSCKVLFVLGGENLPSVQSDSGLLNDDDIFSFIHKKKIEPTIRMINRRNRFKLFNLLLSPTEKLITFYNASTDEGKKNEVPAFIQSLSDIFDAENISSNIFNLQNLISRDLIEKERDVFLLSLGNKKNIINEYHKILSDDLKTKIDCEFLEFKADKSFIHDGEKVFFDRGYISPSQLETFFNCPFKHFARYGLRINEKSTSEFSYADAGTIIHKYCEDYVREIMAGKESKIELFVEKNFERIIKECDLKEKIESEDAKRSLINFLKRQAYLVLKDVKDELDLSLFKPYKLEYNVKAKLCDNIDLVGKIDRIDKSDDYFRIIDYKSGKVASPLRELYFGTKLQLFLYSALVQEKLKARLAGAIYFNARSEYFSSRDEKKLFKGLISNDESVIEKFDRNLHAFGESKKLGISQGKKGYSGSLIAKDDLEKYQQYSLKLSKKGVNLVKKGYILPNPIDNTCENCPYKALCLNDSKSFRKSQIVNSFKDIKLGEDDETN
;
A
#
# COMPACT_ATOMS: atom_id res chain seq x y z
N MET A 1 -1.27 29.65 -42.85
CA MET A 1 -0.55 29.41 -41.58
C MET A 1 -0.50 27.92 -41.31
N LYS A 2 0.66 27.37 -41.04
CA LYS A 2 0.84 25.94 -40.97
C LYS A 2 0.55 25.34 -39.57
N LEU A 3 0.60 26.14 -38.48
CA LEU A 3 0.31 25.67 -37.13
C LEU A 3 -0.76 26.55 -36.47
N LYS A 4 -1.84 25.91 -36.00
CA LYS A 4 -2.92 26.53 -35.21
C LYS A 4 -2.97 25.94 -33.81
N ILE A 5 -3.21 26.73 -32.80
CA ILE A 5 -3.37 26.32 -31.41
C ILE A 5 -4.76 26.72 -30.95
N PHE A 6 -5.58 25.73 -30.62
CA PHE A 6 -6.92 25.93 -30.05
C PHE A 6 -6.86 25.85 -28.54
N GLN A 7 -7.36 26.86 -27.86
CA GLN A 7 -7.35 26.98 -26.40
C GLN A 7 -8.76 27.14 -25.86
N ASN A 8 -9.09 26.34 -24.84
CA ASN A 8 -10.32 26.47 -24.07
C ASN A 8 -10.09 26.08 -22.59
N TYR A 9 -11.09 26.11 -21.71
CA TYR A 9 -11.00 25.76 -20.29
C TYR A 9 -10.55 24.33 -20.06
N THR A 10 -10.98 23.39 -20.91
CA THR A 10 -10.56 21.98 -20.87
C THR A 10 -9.96 21.54 -22.20
N ILE A 11 -9.17 20.48 -22.15
CA ILE A 11 -8.66 19.81 -23.36
C ILE A 11 -9.81 19.34 -24.25
N PHE A 12 -10.89 18.85 -23.66
CA PHE A 12 -12.08 18.39 -24.37
C PHE A 12 -12.76 19.54 -25.11
N ASP A 13 -13.04 20.66 -24.45
CA ASP A 13 -13.68 21.82 -25.08
C ASP A 13 -12.78 22.40 -26.19
N ALA A 14 -11.46 22.48 -25.97
CA ALA A 14 -10.52 22.91 -27.01
C ALA A 14 -10.51 21.95 -28.22
N THR A 15 -10.65 20.65 -27.98
CA THR A 15 -10.76 19.65 -29.07
C THR A 15 -12.08 19.80 -29.81
N CYS A 16 -13.18 20.06 -29.10
CA CYS A 16 -14.49 20.37 -29.73
C CYS A 16 -14.41 21.56 -30.67
N ASP A 17 -13.77 22.66 -30.23
CA ASP A 17 -13.57 23.86 -31.04
C ASP A 17 -12.71 23.57 -32.25
N MET A 18 -11.65 22.83 -32.09
CA MET A 18 -10.75 22.43 -33.18
C MET A 18 -11.49 21.57 -34.19
N VAL A 19 -12.22 20.55 -33.77
CA VAL A 19 -13.02 19.68 -34.68
C VAL A 19 -14.11 20.47 -35.41
N ALA A 20 -14.81 21.39 -34.71
CA ALA A 20 -15.81 22.27 -35.35
C ALA A 20 -15.22 23.18 -36.43
N SER A 21 -13.91 23.40 -36.44
CA SER A 21 -13.21 24.20 -37.46
C SER A 21 -12.85 23.42 -38.74
N ILE A 22 -13.10 22.11 -38.76
CA ILE A 22 -12.78 21.26 -39.93
C ILE A 22 -13.69 21.63 -41.13
N ASP A 23 -13.09 22.04 -42.20
CA ASP A 23 -13.79 22.27 -43.48
C ASP A 23 -13.58 21.08 -44.43
N ASN A 24 -14.53 20.17 -44.44
CA ASN A 24 -14.50 18.90 -45.15
C ASN A 24 -15.17 18.95 -46.54
N ARG A 25 -15.45 20.16 -47.09
CA ARG A 25 -16.10 20.34 -48.39
C ARG A 25 -15.25 19.94 -49.59
N ASP A 26 -13.94 19.97 -49.45
CA ASP A 26 -12.98 19.55 -50.47
C ASP A 26 -12.59 18.08 -50.26
N SER A 27 -13.10 17.22 -51.12
CA SER A 27 -12.87 15.77 -51.09
C SER A 27 -11.42 15.35 -51.39
N GLU A 28 -10.61 16.21 -52.00
CA GLU A 28 -9.19 15.94 -52.29
C GLU A 28 -8.29 16.17 -51.03
N ILE A 29 -8.84 16.81 -50.02
CA ILE A 29 -8.12 17.09 -48.78
C ILE A 29 -8.50 16.06 -47.72
N GLU A 30 -7.52 15.40 -47.15
CA GLU A 30 -7.70 14.50 -46.05
C GLU A 30 -7.54 15.23 -44.69
N HIS A 31 -8.41 14.89 -43.73
CA HIS A 31 -8.34 15.40 -42.37
C HIS A 31 -8.09 14.22 -41.40
N ILE A 32 -6.98 14.25 -40.72
CA ILE A 32 -6.61 13.23 -39.73
C ILE A 32 -6.65 13.86 -38.33
N VAL A 33 -7.61 13.39 -37.49
CA VAL A 33 -7.70 13.78 -36.08
C VAL A 33 -6.91 12.77 -35.27
N VAL A 34 -5.82 13.22 -34.70
CA VAL A 34 -4.93 12.39 -33.89
C VAL A 34 -5.30 12.54 -32.42
N VAL A 35 -5.65 11.42 -31.78
CA VAL A 35 -6.01 11.38 -30.36
C VAL A 35 -5.32 10.20 -29.68
N PRO A 36 -5.16 10.20 -28.35
CA PRO A 36 -4.79 8.98 -27.63
C PRO A 36 -5.82 7.87 -27.89
N ASP A 37 -5.37 6.63 -28.12
CA ASP A 37 -6.23 5.49 -28.56
C ASP A 37 -7.48 5.32 -27.71
N LYS A 38 -7.37 5.48 -26.39
CA LYS A 38 -8.50 5.41 -25.43
C LYS A 38 -9.61 6.44 -25.65
N PHE A 39 -9.35 7.50 -26.39
CA PHE A 39 -10.34 8.55 -26.70
C PHE A 39 -10.87 8.49 -28.15
N SER A 40 -10.43 7.52 -28.96
CA SER A 40 -10.81 7.41 -30.38
C SER A 40 -12.31 7.36 -30.58
N LEU A 41 -13.00 6.44 -29.90
CA LEU A 41 -14.46 6.30 -30.01
C LEU A 41 -15.21 7.57 -29.56
N GLN A 42 -14.72 8.24 -28.51
CA GLN A 42 -15.32 9.48 -28.02
C GLN A 42 -15.13 10.62 -29.03
N CYS A 43 -13.96 10.68 -29.65
CA CYS A 43 -13.65 11.66 -30.68
C CYS A 43 -14.51 11.43 -31.92
N GLU A 44 -14.69 10.17 -32.37
CA GLU A 44 -15.58 9.82 -33.46
C GLU A 44 -17.04 10.25 -33.21
N LYS A 45 -17.58 9.99 -31.99
CA LYS A 45 -18.91 10.45 -31.61
C LYS A 45 -19.01 11.99 -31.66
N MET A 46 -18.00 12.69 -31.16
CA MET A 46 -17.95 14.16 -31.21
C MET A 46 -17.91 14.69 -32.63
N ILE A 47 -17.17 14.06 -33.55
CA ILE A 47 -17.10 14.43 -34.94
C ILE A 47 -18.47 14.26 -35.61
N LEU A 48 -19.15 13.11 -35.38
CA LEU A 48 -20.52 12.85 -35.90
C LEU A 48 -21.53 13.88 -35.39
N GLU A 49 -21.39 14.40 -34.20
CA GLU A 49 -22.29 15.42 -33.64
C GLU A 49 -22.01 16.82 -34.22
N LYS A 50 -20.75 17.15 -34.46
CA LYS A 50 -20.31 18.50 -34.85
C LYS A 50 -20.28 18.75 -36.33
N ILE A 51 -19.92 17.73 -37.13
CA ILE A 51 -19.79 17.81 -38.57
C ILE A 51 -21.06 17.18 -39.19
N LYS A 52 -21.90 18.03 -39.82
CA LYS A 52 -23.19 17.60 -40.39
C LYS A 52 -23.10 17.09 -41.82
N ASP A 53 -21.96 17.31 -42.47
CA ASP A 53 -21.70 16.94 -43.88
C ASP A 53 -21.06 15.55 -43.99
N SER A 54 -20.71 15.13 -45.22
CA SER A 54 -20.07 13.84 -45.47
C SER A 54 -18.72 13.71 -44.76
N LEU A 55 -18.47 12.57 -44.10
CA LEU A 55 -17.26 12.31 -43.30
C LEU A 55 -16.22 11.45 -44.02
N PHE A 56 -16.33 11.22 -45.32
CA PHE A 56 -15.48 10.30 -46.06
C PHE A 56 -13.96 10.66 -46.03
N ASN A 57 -13.63 11.91 -45.83
CA ASN A 57 -12.26 12.42 -45.78
C ASN A 57 -11.76 12.81 -44.38
N VAL A 58 -12.50 12.42 -43.31
CA VAL A 58 -12.13 12.66 -41.93
C VAL A 58 -11.86 11.33 -41.21
N ASN A 59 -10.64 11.13 -40.74
CA ASN A 59 -10.21 9.90 -40.02
C ASN A 59 -9.77 10.25 -38.61
N VAL A 60 -10.14 9.40 -37.64
CA VAL A 60 -9.63 9.46 -36.27
C VAL A 60 -8.59 8.36 -36.11
N LEU A 61 -7.38 8.73 -35.73
CA LEU A 61 -6.24 7.79 -35.63
C LEU A 61 -5.45 8.06 -34.34
N GLY A 62 -4.87 7.00 -33.81
CA GLY A 62 -3.79 7.12 -32.83
C GLY A 62 -2.44 7.42 -33.50
N ILE A 63 -1.43 7.81 -32.71
CA ILE A 63 -0.09 8.09 -33.27
C ILE A 63 0.50 6.85 -33.96
N SER A 64 0.31 5.67 -33.40
CA SER A 64 0.75 4.40 -33.96
C SER A 64 0.09 4.12 -35.34
N GLN A 65 -1.19 4.37 -35.47
CA GLN A 65 -1.94 4.20 -36.68
C GLN A 65 -1.54 5.21 -37.77
N VAL A 66 -1.18 6.43 -37.40
CA VAL A 66 -0.58 7.42 -38.34
C VAL A 66 0.73 6.88 -38.90
N ALA A 67 1.55 6.23 -38.10
CA ALA A 67 2.79 5.61 -38.53
C ALA A 67 2.52 4.44 -39.50
N ASP A 68 1.58 3.55 -39.19
CA ASP A 68 1.20 2.44 -40.08
C ASP A 68 0.75 2.94 -41.43
N ARG A 69 -0.14 3.93 -41.46
CA ARG A 69 -0.63 4.54 -42.69
C ARG A 69 0.50 5.14 -43.54
N ALA A 70 1.46 5.84 -42.86
CA ALA A 70 2.61 6.39 -43.59
C ALA A 70 3.49 5.29 -44.19
N PHE A 71 3.73 4.20 -43.47
CA PHE A 71 4.54 3.09 -43.96
C PHE A 71 3.84 2.36 -45.12
N GLU A 72 2.52 2.14 -45.02
CA GLU A 72 1.73 1.59 -46.12
C GLU A 72 1.82 2.44 -47.38
N MET A 73 1.61 3.76 -47.28
CA MET A 73 1.73 4.69 -48.40
C MET A 73 3.11 4.68 -49.04
N LEU A 74 4.17 4.43 -48.27
CA LEU A 74 5.55 4.34 -48.73
C LEU A 74 5.98 2.93 -49.12
N GLY A 75 5.07 1.94 -49.04
CA GLY A 75 5.38 0.53 -49.33
C GLY A 75 6.45 -0.06 -48.40
N LYS A 76 6.55 0.43 -47.17
CA LYS A 76 7.52 -0.04 -46.20
C LYS A 76 6.86 -0.96 -45.16
N SER A 77 7.55 -2.07 -44.84
CA SER A 77 7.12 -2.96 -43.76
C SER A 77 8.01 -2.75 -42.54
N VAL A 78 7.42 -2.35 -41.43
CA VAL A 78 8.11 -2.13 -40.13
C VAL A 78 7.55 -3.12 -39.12
N LYS A 79 8.41 -4.02 -38.65
CA LYS A 79 8.02 -5.01 -37.64
C LYS A 79 8.28 -4.45 -36.25
N VAL A 80 7.21 -4.10 -35.55
CA VAL A 80 7.27 -3.67 -34.14
C VAL A 80 7.11 -4.87 -33.24
N LEU A 81 7.97 -5.00 -32.23
CA LEU A 81 7.87 -6.06 -31.23
C LEU A 81 6.85 -5.69 -30.15
N PRO A 82 6.01 -6.64 -29.71
CA PRO A 82 5.07 -6.42 -28.63
C PRO A 82 5.80 -6.15 -27.30
N SER A 83 5.15 -5.44 -26.38
CA SER A 83 5.72 -5.06 -25.07
C SER A 83 6.20 -6.26 -24.25
N SER A 84 5.51 -7.42 -24.33
CA SER A 84 5.93 -8.66 -23.70
C SER A 84 7.28 -9.17 -24.21
N GLU A 85 7.53 -9.04 -25.50
CA GLU A 85 8.80 -9.44 -26.14
C GLU A 85 9.92 -8.45 -25.75
N LEU A 86 9.62 -7.15 -25.70
CA LEU A 86 10.57 -6.13 -25.22
C LEU A 86 10.98 -6.33 -23.77
N LEU A 87 10.06 -6.78 -22.91
CA LEU A 87 10.36 -7.15 -21.52
C LEU A 87 11.34 -8.34 -21.47
N LEU A 88 11.13 -9.40 -22.26
CA LEU A 88 12.07 -10.53 -22.33
C LEU A 88 13.44 -10.12 -22.86
N LEU A 89 13.49 -9.25 -23.88
CA LEU A 89 14.76 -8.72 -24.39
C LEU A 89 15.48 -7.88 -23.32
N THR A 90 14.74 -7.09 -22.55
CA THR A 90 15.28 -6.32 -21.43
C THR A 90 15.84 -7.25 -20.35
N MET A 91 15.12 -8.32 -20.01
CA MET A 91 15.60 -9.31 -19.05
C MET A 91 16.91 -9.97 -19.53
N LYS A 92 16.98 -10.40 -20.79
CA LYS A 92 18.20 -10.95 -21.39
C LYS A 92 19.33 -9.92 -21.44
N ALA A 93 19.03 -8.66 -21.76
CA ALA A 93 20.02 -7.60 -21.75
C ALA A 93 20.64 -7.42 -20.35
N ILE A 94 19.79 -7.43 -19.29
CA ILE A 94 20.25 -7.36 -17.90
C ILE A 94 21.16 -8.56 -17.57
N GLU A 95 20.75 -9.77 -17.93
CA GLU A 95 21.53 -11.00 -17.64
C GLU A 95 22.89 -10.99 -18.33
N ASN A 96 22.94 -10.61 -19.62
CA ASN A 96 24.17 -10.58 -20.39
C ASN A 96 25.23 -9.61 -19.86
N VAL A 97 24.83 -8.55 -19.19
CA VAL A 97 25.75 -7.53 -18.67
C VAL A 97 25.86 -7.51 -17.14
N ARG A 98 25.15 -8.41 -16.45
CA ARG A 98 25.02 -8.44 -14.99
C ARG A 98 26.35 -8.41 -14.23
N ASP A 99 27.35 -9.14 -14.71
CA ASP A 99 28.66 -9.23 -14.08
C ASP A 99 29.45 -7.92 -14.11
N LYS A 100 29.04 -6.97 -14.97
CA LYS A 100 29.66 -5.66 -15.14
C LYS A 100 29.01 -4.56 -14.30
N PHE A 101 27.93 -4.88 -13.56
CA PHE A 101 27.20 -3.87 -12.78
C PHE A 101 27.97 -3.39 -11.56
N SER A 102 27.91 -2.09 -11.37
CA SER A 102 28.45 -1.39 -10.20
C SER A 102 27.44 -1.28 -9.06
N THR A 103 26.15 -1.14 -9.39
CA THR A 103 25.07 -0.80 -8.42
C THR A 103 23.93 -1.83 -8.41
N PHE A 104 23.54 -2.36 -9.57
CA PHE A 104 22.32 -3.17 -9.73
C PHE A 104 22.48 -4.67 -9.47
N GLN A 105 23.44 -5.10 -8.68
CA GLN A 105 23.87 -6.52 -8.57
C GLN A 105 22.79 -7.52 -8.11
N LYS A 106 21.70 -7.08 -7.41
CA LYS A 106 20.64 -7.98 -6.92
C LYS A 106 19.27 -7.32 -6.99
N ARG A 107 18.51 -7.59 -8.06
CA ARG A 107 17.13 -7.08 -8.21
C ARG A 107 16.23 -8.17 -8.81
N GLY A 108 14.92 -8.15 -8.41
CA GLY A 108 13.93 -9.14 -8.84
C GLY A 108 13.22 -8.80 -10.17
N ILE A 109 12.13 -9.49 -10.47
CA ILE A 109 11.34 -9.37 -11.72
C ILE A 109 10.89 -7.92 -11.96
N ASN A 110 10.43 -7.21 -10.92
CA ASN A 110 9.98 -5.80 -11.03
C ASN A 110 11.11 -4.85 -11.49
N PHE A 111 12.37 -5.21 -11.23
CA PHE A 111 13.50 -4.44 -11.71
C PHE A 111 13.59 -4.42 -13.26
N CYS A 112 13.31 -5.56 -13.91
CA CYS A 112 13.29 -5.64 -15.37
C CYS A 112 12.25 -4.68 -15.98
N TYR A 113 11.06 -4.63 -15.39
CA TYR A 113 9.99 -3.73 -15.83
C TYR A 113 10.37 -2.25 -15.64
N GLU A 114 10.93 -1.89 -14.50
CA GLU A 114 11.40 -0.52 -14.25
C GLU A 114 12.52 -0.12 -15.22
N ILE A 115 13.47 -1.00 -15.52
CA ILE A 115 14.49 -0.75 -16.54
C ILE A 115 13.89 -0.55 -17.93
N CYS A 116 12.90 -1.38 -18.31
CA CYS A 116 12.21 -1.24 -19.60
C CYS A 116 11.52 0.14 -19.72
N LYS A 117 10.86 0.60 -18.64
CA LYS A 117 10.28 1.95 -18.57
C LYS A 117 11.32 3.06 -18.70
N ILE A 118 12.45 2.93 -17.99
CA ILE A 118 13.53 3.91 -18.06
C ILE A 118 14.13 3.97 -19.46
N ILE A 119 14.35 2.83 -20.12
CA ILE A 119 14.82 2.81 -21.51
C ILE A 119 13.83 3.53 -22.44
N SER A 120 12.53 3.28 -22.30
CA SER A 120 11.49 3.97 -23.06
C SER A 120 11.48 5.48 -22.76
N GLN A 121 11.65 5.88 -21.49
CA GLN A 121 11.75 7.28 -21.09
C GLN A 121 12.98 7.98 -21.70
N LEU A 122 14.13 7.31 -21.71
CA LEU A 122 15.35 7.82 -22.35
C LEU A 122 15.16 8.00 -23.85
N LYS A 123 14.58 7.01 -24.53
CA LYS A 123 14.27 7.09 -25.97
C LYS A 123 13.29 8.21 -26.27
N SER A 124 12.18 8.31 -25.54
CA SER A 124 11.20 9.39 -25.72
C SER A 124 11.77 10.79 -25.42
N SER A 125 12.83 10.86 -24.63
CA SER A 125 13.63 12.06 -24.38
C SER A 125 14.74 12.27 -25.42
N LEU A 126 14.82 11.42 -26.45
CA LEU A 126 15.82 11.44 -27.53
C LEU A 126 17.27 11.27 -27.02
N ILE A 127 17.48 10.52 -25.94
CA ILE A 127 18.78 10.26 -25.34
C ILE A 127 19.29 8.88 -25.79
N SER A 128 20.48 8.86 -26.40
CA SER A 128 21.16 7.62 -26.81
C SER A 128 21.97 7.02 -25.65
N PRO A 129 22.34 5.73 -25.71
CA PRO A 129 23.21 5.12 -24.67
C PRO A 129 24.56 5.82 -24.51
N GLU A 130 25.12 6.35 -25.60
CA GLU A 130 26.40 7.04 -25.59
C GLU A 130 26.33 8.37 -24.81
N GLU A 131 25.16 9.00 -24.81
CA GLU A 131 24.91 10.25 -24.09
C GLU A 131 24.77 10.06 -22.57
N LEU A 132 24.63 8.80 -22.10
CA LEU A 132 24.58 8.46 -20.67
C LEU A 132 25.96 8.43 -19.99
N ASP A 133 27.03 8.74 -20.71
CA ASP A 133 28.39 8.74 -20.16
C ASP A 133 28.58 9.93 -19.21
N ARG A 134 28.36 9.71 -17.93
CA ARG A 134 28.62 10.66 -16.87
C ARG A 134 29.91 10.29 -16.15
N GLN A 135 30.85 11.21 -16.11
CA GLN A 135 32.07 11.06 -15.30
C GLN A 135 31.72 11.40 -13.83
N GLY A 136 31.76 10.41 -12.96
CA GLY A 136 31.62 10.58 -11.52
C GLY A 136 31.54 9.23 -10.79
N ASP A 137 32.28 9.14 -9.69
CA ASP A 137 32.27 7.95 -8.80
C ASP A 137 31.10 7.97 -7.79
N ASP A 138 30.21 8.95 -7.89
CA ASP A 138 29.02 9.04 -7.05
C ASP A 138 27.99 7.95 -7.40
N LEU A 139 26.99 7.76 -6.53
CA LEU A 139 25.96 6.75 -6.71
C LEU A 139 25.18 6.93 -8.03
N SER A 140 24.85 8.17 -8.39
CA SER A 140 24.16 8.51 -9.63
C SER A 140 25.00 8.16 -10.86
N GLY A 141 26.28 8.48 -10.88
CA GLY A 141 27.20 8.11 -11.96
C GLY A 141 27.26 6.60 -12.18
N LYS A 142 27.31 5.82 -11.10
CA LYS A 142 27.28 4.36 -11.17
C LYS A 142 25.96 3.80 -11.70
N LYS A 143 24.81 4.39 -11.33
CA LYS A 143 23.50 4.03 -11.90
C LYS A 143 23.45 4.28 -13.41
N TYR A 144 23.93 5.43 -13.87
CA TYR A 144 23.98 5.75 -15.31
C TYR A 144 24.92 4.85 -16.09
N HIS A 145 26.05 4.45 -15.48
CA HIS A 145 26.95 3.47 -16.08
C HIS A 145 26.25 2.12 -16.30
N ASP A 146 25.57 1.59 -15.28
CA ASP A 146 24.85 0.33 -15.37
C ASP A 146 23.69 0.41 -16.39
N LEU A 147 22.93 1.54 -16.40
CA LEU A 147 21.88 1.79 -17.39
C LEU A 147 22.41 1.86 -18.82
N LYS A 148 23.57 2.50 -19.03
CA LYS A 148 24.23 2.54 -20.34
C LYS A 148 24.51 1.15 -20.87
N LEU A 149 25.10 0.27 -20.02
CA LEU A 149 25.41 -1.12 -20.40
C LEU A 149 24.16 -1.90 -20.82
N ILE A 150 23.09 -1.78 -20.01
CA ILE A 150 21.82 -2.45 -20.31
C ILE A 150 21.20 -1.91 -21.60
N TYR A 151 21.17 -0.58 -21.77
CA TYR A 151 20.56 0.04 -22.91
C TYR A 151 21.29 -0.28 -24.23
N GLN A 152 22.64 -0.34 -24.21
CA GLN A 152 23.45 -0.76 -25.36
C GLN A 152 23.16 -2.22 -25.72
N GLU A 153 23.10 -3.11 -24.71
CA GLU A 153 22.81 -4.52 -24.93
C GLU A 153 21.36 -4.74 -25.40
N TYR A 154 20.39 -4.00 -24.85
CA TYR A 154 19.02 -3.99 -25.34
C TYR A 154 18.92 -3.59 -26.81
N GLN A 155 19.60 -2.55 -27.23
CA GLN A 155 19.65 -2.13 -28.65
C GLN A 155 20.29 -3.21 -29.53
N ARG A 156 21.35 -3.87 -29.07
CA ARG A 156 21.97 -4.98 -29.78
C ARG A 156 21.03 -6.17 -29.97
N LEU A 157 20.24 -6.50 -28.92
CA LEU A 157 19.28 -7.60 -28.95
C LEU A 157 18.03 -7.25 -29.79
N LEU A 158 17.63 -5.99 -29.84
CA LEU A 158 16.53 -5.51 -30.67
C LEU A 158 16.83 -5.71 -32.18
N ASN A 159 18.13 -5.59 -32.55
CA ASN A 159 18.65 -5.80 -33.89
C ASN A 159 17.90 -4.96 -34.95
N GLU A 160 17.35 -5.58 -35.99
CA GLU A 160 16.58 -4.95 -37.08
C GLU A 160 15.10 -4.73 -36.75
N ASN A 161 14.64 -5.18 -35.55
CA ASN A 161 13.25 -4.96 -35.10
C ASN A 161 13.10 -3.57 -34.51
N PHE A 162 11.86 -3.11 -34.40
CA PHE A 162 11.51 -1.82 -33.85
C PHE A 162 10.75 -1.99 -32.52
N ASP A 163 11.02 -1.14 -31.57
CA ASP A 163 10.07 -0.76 -30.53
C ASP A 163 9.30 0.49 -30.99
N GLU A 164 8.27 0.90 -30.26
CA GLU A 164 7.42 2.04 -30.64
C GLU A 164 8.21 3.35 -30.79
N ASN A 165 9.24 3.58 -29.95
CA ASN A 165 10.07 4.79 -30.05
C ASN A 165 10.93 4.76 -31.34
N ALA A 166 11.57 3.64 -31.64
CA ALA A 166 12.36 3.51 -32.87
C ALA A 166 11.50 3.67 -34.12
N ARG A 167 10.26 3.11 -34.09
CA ARG A 167 9.27 3.27 -35.15
C ARG A 167 8.88 4.73 -35.34
N LEU A 168 8.60 5.46 -34.27
CA LEU A 168 8.25 6.88 -34.35
C LEU A 168 9.41 7.73 -34.87
N LYS A 169 10.63 7.44 -34.43
CA LYS A 169 11.85 8.11 -34.95
C LYS A 169 11.99 7.87 -36.44
N PHE A 170 11.80 6.62 -36.89
CA PHE A 170 11.88 6.28 -38.34
C PHE A 170 10.78 7.00 -39.15
N LEU A 171 9.56 7.11 -38.59
CA LEU A 171 8.51 7.93 -39.21
C LEU A 171 8.94 9.38 -39.40
N ILE A 172 9.49 9.99 -38.35
CA ILE A 172 9.95 11.39 -38.41
C ILE A 172 11.03 11.59 -39.50
N GLU A 173 11.97 10.65 -39.62
CA GLU A 173 13.00 10.68 -40.63
C GLU A 173 12.37 10.62 -42.05
N LEU A 174 11.42 9.70 -42.28
CA LEU A 174 10.72 9.56 -43.54
C LEU A 174 9.88 10.79 -43.89
N LEU A 175 9.21 11.40 -42.94
CA LEU A 175 8.43 12.62 -43.14
C LEU A 175 9.29 13.82 -43.60
N ASN A 176 10.55 13.86 -43.19
CA ASN A 176 11.47 14.89 -43.64
C ASN A 176 11.90 14.74 -45.11
N GLU A 177 11.76 13.53 -45.67
CA GLU A 177 12.20 13.16 -47.02
C GLU A 177 11.05 12.91 -48.03
N SER A 178 9.79 12.92 -47.54
CA SER A 178 8.62 12.55 -48.38
C SER A 178 7.50 13.57 -48.31
N ASP A 179 6.72 13.66 -49.38
CA ASP A 179 5.56 14.56 -49.54
C ASP A 179 4.21 13.83 -49.37
N ILE A 180 4.21 12.66 -48.72
CA ILE A 180 3.01 11.80 -48.62
C ILE A 180 1.79 12.50 -48.00
N PHE A 181 1.96 13.41 -47.09
CA PHE A 181 0.90 14.14 -46.40
C PHE A 181 0.69 15.57 -46.92
N LYS A 182 1.17 15.91 -48.11
CA LYS A 182 1.07 17.26 -48.70
C LYS A 182 -0.38 17.78 -48.79
N ASN A 183 -1.36 16.92 -48.99
CA ASN A 183 -2.80 17.26 -49.06
C ASN A 183 -3.56 16.90 -47.76
N THR A 184 -2.89 16.67 -46.64
CA THR A 184 -3.48 16.26 -45.40
C THR A 184 -3.38 17.36 -44.33
N TYR A 185 -4.48 17.59 -43.58
CA TYR A 185 -4.47 18.38 -42.33
C TYR A 185 -4.45 17.44 -41.17
N PHE A 186 -3.62 17.76 -40.15
CA PHE A 186 -3.55 17.03 -38.89
C PHE A 186 -4.12 17.86 -37.73
N TYR A 187 -4.90 17.19 -36.87
CA TYR A 187 -5.57 17.79 -35.71
C TYR A 187 -5.24 16.98 -34.45
N PHE A 188 -4.39 17.50 -33.57
CA PHE A 188 -4.03 16.83 -32.32
C PHE A 188 -4.98 17.25 -31.21
N GLY A 189 -5.83 16.32 -30.72
CA GLY A 189 -6.81 16.57 -29.67
C GLY A 189 -6.68 15.60 -28.49
N MET A 190 -7.21 15.99 -27.36
CA MET A 190 -7.29 15.18 -26.12
C MET A 190 -5.93 14.72 -25.55
N PHE A 191 -4.82 15.33 -25.95
CA PHE A 191 -3.51 15.09 -25.34
C PHE A 191 -3.30 16.00 -24.15
N ASP A 192 -2.98 15.40 -22.99
CA ASP A 192 -2.59 16.15 -21.78
C ASP A 192 -1.12 16.54 -21.79
N SER A 193 -0.30 15.94 -22.63
CA SER A 193 1.13 16.18 -22.76
C SER A 193 1.70 15.59 -24.06
N PHE A 194 2.86 16.09 -24.44
CA PHE A 194 3.68 15.51 -25.51
C PHE A 194 5.09 15.20 -24.99
N THR A 195 5.65 14.09 -25.45
CA THR A 195 7.07 13.77 -25.26
C THR A 195 7.95 14.61 -26.17
N GLN A 196 9.26 14.62 -25.99
CA GLN A 196 10.19 15.30 -26.92
C GLN A 196 10.09 14.73 -28.34
N GLU A 197 9.90 13.42 -28.43
CA GLU A 197 9.61 12.73 -29.69
C GLU A 197 8.27 13.17 -30.31
N GLY A 198 7.23 13.35 -29.47
CA GLY A 198 5.93 13.89 -29.93
C GLY A 198 6.02 15.30 -30.48
N TYR A 199 6.80 16.18 -29.85
CA TYR A 199 7.08 17.52 -30.41
C TYR A 199 7.86 17.45 -31.73
N SER A 200 8.79 16.50 -31.85
CA SER A 200 9.54 16.26 -33.09
C SER A 200 8.62 15.78 -34.22
N LEU A 201 7.65 14.93 -33.90
CA LEU A 201 6.62 14.49 -34.85
C LEU A 201 5.76 15.68 -35.32
N ILE A 202 5.24 16.49 -34.39
CA ILE A 202 4.45 17.69 -34.73
C ILE A 202 5.28 18.61 -35.64
N SER A 203 6.54 18.84 -35.35
CA SER A 203 7.45 19.65 -36.13
C SER A 203 7.62 19.10 -37.57
N ALA A 204 7.83 17.77 -37.70
CA ALA A 204 7.95 17.13 -38.99
C ALA A 204 6.65 17.22 -39.82
N LEU A 205 5.49 17.06 -39.18
CA LEU A 205 4.17 17.16 -39.81
C LEU A 205 3.85 18.61 -40.25
N VAL A 206 4.26 19.62 -39.48
CA VAL A 206 4.13 21.03 -39.89
C VAL A 206 4.86 21.29 -41.20
N LYS A 207 6.00 20.62 -41.42
CA LYS A 207 6.74 20.70 -42.68
C LYS A 207 6.08 19.90 -43.81
N ALA A 208 5.70 18.64 -43.53
CA ALA A 208 5.30 17.64 -44.51
C ALA A 208 3.82 17.73 -44.90
N SER A 209 2.96 18.43 -44.16
CA SER A 209 1.51 18.47 -44.35
C SER A 209 1.01 19.84 -44.81
N LYS A 210 -0.27 19.93 -45.13
CA LYS A 210 -0.96 21.17 -45.48
C LYS A 210 -1.10 22.11 -44.25
N GLY A 211 -1.30 21.53 -43.06
CA GLY A 211 -1.35 22.25 -41.79
C GLY A 211 -1.57 21.35 -40.59
N VAL A 212 -1.19 21.83 -39.43
CA VAL A 212 -1.35 21.16 -38.14
C VAL A 212 -2.13 22.04 -37.18
N SER A 213 -3.10 21.46 -36.49
CA SER A 213 -3.86 22.09 -35.40
C SER A 213 -3.66 21.31 -34.13
N VAL A 214 -3.49 21.99 -33.01
CA VAL A 214 -3.30 21.35 -31.69
C VAL A 214 -4.26 21.96 -30.68
N ALA A 215 -5.03 21.13 -29.99
CA ALA A 215 -5.92 21.54 -28.91
C ALA A 215 -5.20 21.42 -27.57
N ILE A 216 -5.22 22.48 -26.78
CA ILE A 216 -4.67 22.52 -25.41
C ILE A 216 -5.65 23.20 -24.46
N ALA A 217 -5.66 22.73 -23.19
CA ALA A 217 -6.35 23.49 -22.16
C ALA A 217 -5.51 24.68 -21.73
N MET A 218 -6.15 25.81 -21.51
CA MET A 218 -5.51 27.00 -20.97
C MET A 218 -6.25 27.45 -19.70
N PRO A 219 -5.66 27.32 -18.53
CA PRO A 219 -6.25 27.84 -17.31
C PRO A 219 -6.18 29.39 -17.32
N ILE A 220 -7.25 29.99 -16.87
CA ILE A 220 -7.42 31.45 -16.83
C ILE A 220 -6.62 32.09 -15.70
N SER A 221 -6.35 31.35 -14.64
CA SER A 221 -5.61 31.82 -13.47
C SER A 221 -4.12 31.82 -13.74
N ILE A 222 -3.51 33.00 -13.70
CA ILE A 222 -2.05 33.25 -13.84
C ILE A 222 -1.29 32.85 -12.55
N ALA A 223 -1.82 31.97 -11.72
CA ALA A 223 -1.10 31.48 -10.55
C ALA A 223 0.09 30.61 -10.99
N ASN A 224 1.24 30.75 -10.33
CA ASN A 224 2.51 30.07 -10.64
C ASN A 224 2.47 28.52 -10.72
N ASP A 225 1.32 27.91 -10.46
CA ASP A 225 1.10 26.45 -10.48
C ASP A 225 0.84 25.88 -11.88
N TYR A 226 0.56 26.71 -12.89
CA TYR A 226 0.24 26.29 -14.27
C TYR A 226 1.42 26.39 -15.24
N ILE A 227 2.63 26.28 -14.72
CA ILE A 227 3.87 26.34 -15.52
C ILE A 227 3.91 25.23 -16.59
N TYR A 228 3.19 24.12 -16.37
CA TYR A 228 3.21 22.96 -17.26
C TYR A 228 2.51 23.23 -18.59
N GLU A 229 1.32 23.80 -18.57
CA GLU A 229 0.54 24.14 -19.77
C GLU A 229 1.20 25.28 -20.53
N GLN A 230 1.79 26.22 -19.81
CA GLN A 230 2.59 27.28 -20.41
C GLN A 230 3.81 26.70 -21.13
N ASP A 231 4.41 25.62 -20.60
CA ASP A 231 5.54 24.96 -21.27
C ASP A 231 5.11 24.29 -22.56
N ILE A 232 3.95 23.62 -22.61
CA ILE A 232 3.38 23.04 -23.83
C ILE A 232 3.14 24.13 -24.88
N PHE A 233 2.50 25.21 -24.48
CA PHE A 233 2.22 26.35 -25.35
C PHE A 233 3.53 26.96 -25.90
N ASN A 234 4.52 27.20 -25.04
CA ASN A 234 5.82 27.78 -25.44
C ASN A 234 6.58 26.85 -26.40
N LYS A 235 6.55 25.55 -26.18
CA LYS A 235 7.17 24.55 -27.09
C LYS A 235 6.50 24.54 -28.47
N LEU A 236 5.16 24.60 -28.52
CA LEU A 236 4.44 24.70 -29.79
C LEU A 236 4.71 26.03 -30.51
N GLN A 237 4.75 27.16 -29.78
CA GLN A 237 5.14 28.46 -30.36
C GLN A 237 6.57 28.43 -30.91
N LYS A 238 7.47 27.76 -30.22
CA LYS A 238 8.86 27.62 -30.71
C LYS A 238 8.91 26.83 -32.01
N ILE A 239 8.17 25.72 -32.12
CA ILE A 239 8.07 24.97 -33.38
C ILE A 239 7.56 25.85 -34.53
N ALA A 240 6.55 26.69 -34.27
CA ALA A 240 6.08 27.63 -35.30
C ALA A 240 7.16 28.65 -35.73
N LEU A 241 7.89 29.21 -34.78
CA LEU A 241 8.95 30.17 -35.04
C LEU A 241 10.13 29.55 -35.80
N ASP A 242 10.46 28.29 -35.58
CA ASP A 242 11.51 27.57 -36.32
C ASP A 242 11.17 27.48 -37.84
N TYR A 243 9.89 27.68 -38.20
CA TYR A 243 9.42 27.80 -39.61
C TYR A 243 9.08 29.24 -40.03
N GLU A 244 9.60 30.24 -39.32
CA GLU A 244 9.44 31.67 -39.62
C GLU A 244 8.00 32.23 -39.58
N LEU A 245 7.05 31.47 -39.00
CA LEU A 245 5.65 31.85 -38.90
C LEU A 245 5.16 31.72 -37.45
N PRO A 246 4.56 32.74 -36.83
CA PRO A 246 3.93 32.57 -35.53
C PRO A 246 2.72 31.62 -35.63
N ALA A 247 2.48 30.83 -34.58
CA ALA A 247 1.26 30.01 -34.51
C ALA A 247 0.03 30.91 -34.43
N GLU A 248 -1.02 30.53 -35.15
CA GLU A 248 -2.35 31.16 -34.96
C GLU A 248 -2.97 30.60 -33.67
N VAL A 249 -3.26 31.48 -32.73
CA VAL A 249 -3.91 31.08 -31.46
C VAL A 249 -5.38 31.45 -31.50
N ILE A 250 -6.23 30.47 -31.32
CA ILE A 250 -7.70 30.61 -31.30
C ILE A 250 -8.15 30.26 -29.89
N THR A 251 -8.67 31.26 -29.15
CA THR A 251 -9.11 31.10 -27.78
C THR A 251 -10.61 31.33 -27.68
N ASN A 252 -11.34 30.31 -27.20
CA ASN A 252 -12.79 30.33 -27.02
C ASN A 252 -13.18 30.26 -25.54
N CYS A 253 -12.76 31.24 -24.74
CA CYS A 253 -13.00 31.33 -23.29
C CYS A 253 -13.90 32.56 -22.98
N SER A 254 -15.02 32.72 -23.66
CA SER A 254 -15.75 34.02 -23.63
C SER A 254 -16.84 34.12 -22.57
N ASP A 255 -17.38 33.02 -22.04
CA ASP A 255 -18.45 33.04 -21.06
C ASP A 255 -17.93 33.14 -19.63
N LYS A 256 -17.81 34.42 -19.15
CA LYS A 256 -17.32 34.74 -17.81
C LYS A 256 -18.37 34.53 -16.71
N GLU A 257 -19.60 34.17 -17.04
CA GLU A 257 -20.68 33.90 -16.10
C GLU A 257 -20.93 32.40 -15.91
N SER A 258 -20.22 31.55 -16.69
CA SER A 258 -20.37 30.09 -16.60
C SER A 258 -19.73 29.51 -15.33
N VAL A 259 -20.32 28.44 -14.81
CA VAL A 259 -19.78 27.67 -13.70
C VAL A 259 -18.34 27.19 -14.02
N LYS A 260 -18.10 26.77 -15.25
CA LYS A 260 -16.77 26.37 -15.74
C LYS A 260 -15.74 27.51 -15.61
N TYR A 261 -16.10 28.74 -15.94
CA TYR A 261 -15.22 29.90 -15.79
C TYR A 261 -14.80 30.11 -14.33
N TYR A 262 -15.80 30.10 -13.42
CA TYR A 262 -15.51 30.28 -11.98
C TYR A 262 -14.66 29.15 -11.42
N MET A 263 -14.92 27.90 -11.79
CA MET A 263 -14.07 26.77 -11.39
C MET A 263 -12.67 26.89 -11.97
N ALA A 264 -12.53 27.15 -13.26
CA ALA A 264 -11.23 27.30 -13.92
C ALA A 264 -10.39 28.45 -13.31
N SER A 265 -11.04 29.53 -12.90
CA SER A 265 -10.35 30.70 -12.33
C SER A 265 -9.96 30.55 -10.86
N ASN A 266 -10.67 29.73 -10.08
CA ASN A 266 -10.53 29.67 -8.63
C ASN A 266 -10.07 28.31 -8.08
N LEU A 267 -10.24 27.23 -8.86
CA LEU A 267 -9.79 25.89 -8.45
C LEU A 267 -8.27 25.86 -8.44
N PHE A 268 -7.66 25.46 -7.30
CA PHE A 268 -6.23 25.46 -7.06
C PHE A 268 -5.54 26.86 -7.05
N GLY A 269 -6.30 27.96 -7.14
CA GLY A 269 -5.75 29.32 -7.08
C GLY A 269 -5.46 29.79 -5.65
N GLN A 270 -4.54 30.75 -5.49
CA GLN A 270 -4.15 31.33 -4.18
C GLN A 270 -4.87 32.67 -3.87
N GLY A 271 -5.88 33.07 -4.64
CA GLY A 271 -6.60 34.34 -4.47
C GLY A 271 -7.83 34.27 -3.57
N GLU A 272 -8.47 35.43 -3.27
CA GLU A 272 -9.81 35.47 -2.72
C GLU A 272 -10.77 34.77 -3.69
N LYS A 273 -11.42 33.70 -3.24
CA LYS A 273 -12.30 32.89 -4.08
C LYS A 273 -13.67 33.56 -4.17
N SER A 274 -14.15 33.76 -5.38
CA SER A 274 -15.53 34.17 -5.61
C SER A 274 -16.47 33.03 -5.18
N LYS A 275 -17.43 33.31 -4.32
CA LYS A 275 -18.45 32.38 -3.88
C LYS A 275 -19.65 32.40 -4.79
N ILE A 276 -20.13 31.22 -5.20
CA ILE A 276 -21.33 31.03 -6.01
C ILE A 276 -22.27 30.11 -5.25
N LYS A 277 -23.50 30.57 -5.01
CA LYS A 277 -24.57 29.67 -4.56
C LYS A 277 -25.12 28.92 -5.77
N SER A 278 -24.88 27.63 -5.84
CA SER A 278 -25.37 26.81 -6.94
C SER A 278 -25.59 25.38 -6.48
N ASP A 279 -26.63 24.75 -6.99
CA ASP A 279 -26.91 23.32 -6.81
C ASP A 279 -25.99 22.40 -7.68
N PHE A 280 -24.94 22.99 -8.22
CA PHE A 280 -24.00 22.25 -9.08
C PHE A 280 -23.09 21.31 -8.30
N TYR A 281 -22.69 21.67 -7.08
CA TYR A 281 -21.68 20.93 -6.32
C TYR A 281 -22.19 20.41 -4.98
N TYR A 282 -21.90 19.14 -4.70
CA TYR A 282 -22.16 18.48 -3.41
C TYR A 282 -20.92 17.75 -2.94
N ASN A 283 -20.64 17.83 -1.63
CA ASN A 283 -19.52 17.13 -0.99
C ASN A 283 -20.00 16.22 0.11
N PHE A 284 -19.58 14.94 0.08
CA PHE A 284 -19.94 13.94 1.06
C PHE A 284 -18.72 13.36 1.77
N SER A 285 -18.79 13.32 3.11
CA SER A 285 -17.85 12.57 3.94
C SER A 285 -18.42 11.20 4.32
N SER A 286 -17.64 10.15 4.15
CA SER A 286 -18.04 8.77 4.39
C SER A 286 -17.17 8.14 5.49
N SER A 287 -17.67 7.07 6.10
CA SER A 287 -16.91 6.29 7.08
C SER A 287 -16.07 5.18 6.44
N SER A 288 -16.44 4.76 5.24
CA SER A 288 -15.76 3.71 4.47
C SER A 288 -15.97 3.86 2.97
N MET A 289 -15.19 3.14 2.18
CA MET A 289 -15.40 3.04 0.72
C MET A 289 -16.77 2.45 0.38
N SER A 290 -17.23 1.44 1.11
CA SER A 290 -18.56 0.87 0.89
C SER A 290 -19.69 1.89 1.11
N ASP A 291 -19.54 2.80 2.08
CA ASP A 291 -20.51 3.89 2.29
C ASP A 291 -20.51 4.86 1.12
N GLN A 292 -19.34 5.18 0.55
CA GLN A 292 -19.26 6.03 -0.65
C GLN A 292 -20.02 5.40 -1.81
N VAL A 293 -19.77 4.11 -2.08
CA VAL A 293 -20.40 3.38 -3.19
C VAL A 293 -21.91 3.25 -3.00
N ASN A 294 -22.37 2.95 -1.77
CA ASN A 294 -23.79 2.86 -1.45
C ASN A 294 -24.50 4.21 -1.62
N ALA A 295 -23.91 5.30 -1.14
CA ALA A 295 -24.46 6.63 -1.29
C ALA A 295 -24.51 7.06 -2.78
N CYS A 296 -23.45 6.75 -3.54
CA CYS A 296 -23.39 6.99 -4.97
C CYS A 296 -24.51 6.26 -5.71
N ALA A 297 -24.70 4.96 -5.46
CA ALA A 297 -25.75 4.15 -6.09
C ALA A 297 -27.15 4.71 -5.83
N LYS A 298 -27.44 5.13 -4.59
CA LYS A 298 -28.72 5.74 -4.21
C LYS A 298 -28.99 7.07 -4.93
N LEU A 299 -27.97 7.91 -5.03
CA LEU A 299 -28.10 9.19 -5.74
C LEU A 299 -28.31 8.95 -7.24
N ILE A 300 -27.62 7.99 -7.84
CA ILE A 300 -27.80 7.61 -9.25
C ILE A 300 -29.21 7.08 -9.47
N TYR A 301 -29.69 6.19 -8.61
CA TYR A 301 -31.05 5.68 -8.67
C TYR A 301 -32.09 6.82 -8.73
N ASN A 302 -31.92 7.85 -7.87
CA ASN A 302 -32.80 9.02 -7.89
C ASN A 302 -32.69 9.84 -9.16
N PHE A 303 -31.49 10.10 -9.68
CA PHE A 303 -31.32 10.89 -10.91
C PHE A 303 -31.97 10.19 -12.11
N VAL A 304 -31.84 8.86 -12.18
CA VAL A 304 -32.45 8.08 -13.27
C VAL A 304 -33.98 8.07 -13.15
N HIS A 305 -34.54 7.93 -11.94
CA HIS A 305 -36.00 8.04 -11.72
C HIS A 305 -36.53 9.43 -11.97
N ALA A 306 -35.67 10.46 -11.89
CA ALA A 306 -36.03 11.84 -12.31
C ALA A 306 -35.94 12.06 -13.83
N GLY A 307 -35.59 10.99 -14.62
CA GLY A 307 -35.55 11.02 -16.08
C GLY A 307 -34.20 11.15 -16.73
N MET A 308 -33.10 11.03 -15.96
CA MET A 308 -31.73 11.02 -16.51
C MET A 308 -31.39 9.63 -17.06
N LYS A 309 -30.57 9.56 -18.09
CA LYS A 309 -30.04 8.28 -18.60
C LYS A 309 -28.82 7.84 -17.82
N TYR A 310 -28.59 6.53 -17.71
CA TYR A 310 -27.38 6.01 -17.09
C TYR A 310 -26.09 6.51 -17.78
N SER A 311 -26.10 6.59 -19.10
CA SER A 311 -25.00 7.09 -19.93
C SER A 311 -24.67 8.58 -19.74
N ASP A 312 -25.57 9.36 -19.13
CA ASP A 312 -25.32 10.76 -18.75
C ASP A 312 -24.45 10.88 -17.48
N ILE A 313 -24.26 9.76 -16.74
CA ILE A 313 -23.62 9.71 -15.43
C ILE A 313 -22.25 9.02 -15.52
N LYS A 314 -21.25 9.67 -14.97
CA LYS A 314 -19.87 9.17 -14.91
C LYS A 314 -19.39 9.08 -13.46
N ILE A 315 -18.66 8.02 -13.14
CA ILE A 315 -17.99 7.85 -11.85
C ILE A 315 -16.47 7.89 -12.09
N ALA A 316 -15.79 8.77 -11.40
CA ALA A 316 -14.34 8.85 -11.39
C ALA A 316 -13.81 8.25 -10.09
N LEU A 317 -12.93 7.25 -10.20
CA LEU A 317 -12.35 6.49 -9.10
C LEU A 317 -10.92 6.93 -8.85
N SER A 318 -10.54 7.07 -7.58
CA SER A 318 -9.13 7.33 -7.23
C SER A 318 -8.23 6.14 -7.55
N ASN A 319 -8.72 4.93 -7.29
CA ASN A 319 -8.10 3.68 -7.65
C ASN A 319 -9.19 2.67 -8.00
N GLU A 320 -9.13 2.14 -9.19
CA GLU A 320 -10.16 1.23 -9.70
C GLU A 320 -10.20 -0.10 -8.94
N SER A 321 -9.04 -0.70 -8.66
CA SER A 321 -8.95 -1.99 -7.97
C SER A 321 -9.61 -1.98 -6.59
N ASP A 322 -9.61 -0.84 -5.88
CA ASP A 322 -10.19 -0.72 -4.56
C ASP A 322 -11.72 -0.67 -4.59
N PHE A 323 -12.30 -0.14 -5.68
CA PHE A 323 -13.74 0.11 -5.79
C PHE A 323 -14.50 -0.90 -6.64
N SER A 324 -13.86 -1.60 -7.58
CA SER A 324 -14.52 -2.41 -8.63
C SER A 324 -15.49 -3.44 -8.06
N LEU A 325 -15.06 -4.26 -7.11
CA LEU A 325 -15.90 -5.30 -6.51
C LEU A 325 -17.09 -4.69 -5.76
N ASN A 326 -16.86 -3.66 -4.95
CA ASN A 326 -17.92 -2.96 -4.21
C ASN A 326 -18.93 -2.31 -5.16
N LEU A 327 -18.48 -1.75 -6.28
CA LEU A 327 -19.35 -1.15 -7.31
C LEU A 327 -20.19 -2.23 -7.98
N GLU A 328 -19.60 -3.34 -8.45
CA GLU A 328 -20.33 -4.42 -9.12
C GLU A 328 -21.40 -5.01 -8.20
N GLU A 329 -21.07 -5.35 -6.95
CA GLU A 329 -22.01 -5.92 -6.00
C GLU A 329 -23.12 -4.94 -5.58
N THR A 330 -22.76 -3.68 -5.33
CA THR A 330 -23.74 -2.68 -4.88
C THR A 330 -24.66 -2.29 -6.02
N PHE A 331 -24.15 -2.03 -7.21
CA PHE A 331 -24.94 -1.63 -8.36
C PHE A 331 -25.86 -2.74 -8.85
N ALA A 332 -25.40 -4.00 -8.81
CA ALA A 332 -26.27 -5.15 -9.09
C ALA A 332 -27.45 -5.23 -8.11
N ARG A 333 -27.23 -4.87 -6.83
CA ARG A 333 -28.28 -4.85 -5.81
C ARG A 333 -29.38 -3.81 -6.06
N TYR A 334 -29.01 -2.71 -6.73
CA TYR A 334 -29.95 -1.63 -7.12
C TYR A 334 -30.42 -1.73 -8.57
N ASP A 335 -30.12 -2.80 -9.29
CA ASP A 335 -30.42 -2.98 -10.72
C ASP A 335 -29.87 -1.83 -11.59
N ILE A 336 -28.70 -1.25 -11.22
CA ILE A 336 -28.04 -0.18 -11.96
C ILE A 336 -27.01 -0.81 -12.91
N PRO A 337 -27.16 -0.68 -14.24
CA PRO A 337 -26.17 -1.15 -15.19
C PRO A 337 -24.90 -0.30 -15.09
N ILE A 338 -23.77 -0.93 -14.84
CA ILE A 338 -22.48 -0.27 -14.73
C ILE A 338 -21.46 -0.91 -15.67
N TYR A 339 -20.66 -0.08 -16.30
CA TYR A 339 -19.44 -0.48 -16.99
C TYR A 339 -18.25 0.11 -16.25
N ILE A 340 -17.40 -0.76 -15.71
CA ILE A 340 -16.14 -0.36 -15.11
C ILE A 340 -15.08 -0.54 -16.19
N SER A 341 -14.42 0.56 -16.55
CA SER A 341 -13.32 0.54 -17.53
C SER A 341 -12.08 -0.07 -16.87
N SER A 342 -12.20 -1.36 -16.46
CA SER A 342 -11.14 -2.07 -15.76
C SER A 342 -10.21 -2.78 -16.71
N SER A 343 -8.93 -2.68 -16.41
CA SER A 343 -7.92 -3.55 -16.98
C SER A 343 -7.52 -4.57 -15.92
N LEU A 344 -8.06 -5.79 -16.02
CA LEU A 344 -7.67 -6.89 -15.16
C LEU A 344 -6.26 -7.35 -15.53
N LEU A 345 -5.40 -7.54 -14.56
CA LEU A 345 -4.08 -8.14 -14.79
C LEU A 345 -4.24 -9.60 -15.21
N ALA A 346 -3.61 -10.00 -16.29
CA ALA A 346 -3.71 -11.36 -16.79
C ALA A 346 -3.31 -12.41 -15.75
N ILE A 347 -2.30 -12.11 -14.92
CA ILE A 347 -1.82 -13.03 -13.89
C ILE A 347 -2.86 -13.33 -12.80
N GLU A 348 -3.87 -12.46 -12.62
CA GLU A 348 -4.94 -12.60 -11.62
C GLU A 348 -6.15 -13.40 -12.17
N LEU A 349 -6.19 -13.67 -13.48
CA LEU A 349 -7.29 -14.41 -14.07
C LEU A 349 -7.27 -15.89 -13.65
N PRO A 350 -8.43 -16.50 -13.33
CA PRO A 350 -8.47 -17.81 -12.70
C PRO A 350 -7.69 -18.92 -13.43
N LEU A 351 -7.71 -18.94 -14.75
CA LEU A 351 -6.98 -19.95 -15.53
C LEU A 351 -5.46 -19.72 -15.46
N ILE A 352 -5.04 -18.48 -15.57
CA ILE A 352 -3.62 -18.10 -15.52
C ILE A 352 -3.06 -18.28 -14.12
N ASP A 353 -3.80 -17.79 -13.09
CA ASP A 353 -3.43 -17.96 -11.69
C ASP A 353 -3.27 -19.44 -11.32
N LEU A 354 -4.15 -20.32 -11.85
CA LEU A 354 -4.02 -21.76 -11.67
C LEU A 354 -2.70 -22.31 -12.22
N VAL A 355 -2.34 -21.93 -13.45
CA VAL A 355 -1.07 -22.35 -14.06
C VAL A 355 0.13 -21.89 -13.22
N ILE A 356 0.10 -20.63 -12.80
CA ILE A 356 1.15 -20.06 -11.93
C ILE A 356 1.24 -20.82 -10.61
N LYS A 357 0.10 -21.19 -9.98
CA LYS A 357 0.09 -21.97 -8.73
C LYS A 357 0.66 -23.39 -8.90
N PHE A 358 0.40 -24.06 -10.01
CA PHE A 358 1.03 -25.35 -10.29
C PHE A 358 2.57 -25.21 -10.37
N LEU A 359 3.05 -24.20 -11.11
CA LEU A 359 4.50 -23.92 -11.19
C LEU A 359 5.08 -23.55 -9.81
N GLN A 360 4.36 -22.75 -9.01
CA GLN A 360 4.79 -22.35 -7.66
C GLN A 360 4.94 -23.54 -6.71
N VAL A 361 4.10 -24.56 -6.80
CA VAL A 361 4.22 -25.76 -5.96
C VAL A 361 5.58 -26.44 -6.18
N ILE A 362 6.01 -26.58 -7.43
CA ILE A 362 7.30 -27.19 -7.76
C ILE A 362 8.45 -26.22 -7.44
N TYR A 363 8.32 -24.96 -7.85
CA TYR A 363 9.33 -23.91 -7.61
C TYR A 363 9.67 -23.74 -6.13
N PHE A 364 8.67 -23.68 -5.26
CA PHE A 364 8.84 -23.62 -3.80
C PHE A 364 8.97 -25.01 -3.14
N ASN A 365 9.24 -26.04 -3.93
CA ASN A 365 9.46 -27.40 -3.45
C ASN A 365 8.36 -27.87 -2.49
N TYR A 366 7.10 -27.81 -2.93
CA TYR A 366 5.91 -28.22 -2.14
C TYR A 366 5.79 -27.50 -0.79
N ALA A 367 6.08 -26.21 -0.75
CA ALA A 367 5.85 -25.41 0.43
C ALA A 367 4.36 -25.43 0.82
N LYS A 368 4.10 -25.38 2.13
CA LYS A 368 2.73 -25.44 2.70
C LYS A 368 1.81 -24.39 2.06
N ASP A 369 2.29 -23.15 1.96
CA ASP A 369 1.48 -22.03 1.44
C ASP A 369 1.18 -22.19 -0.05
N SER A 370 2.13 -22.71 -0.85
CA SER A 370 1.90 -22.98 -2.27
C SER A 370 0.87 -24.08 -2.48
N LEU A 371 0.91 -25.16 -1.67
CA LEU A 371 -0.10 -26.21 -1.70
C LEU A 371 -1.47 -25.72 -1.28
N LEU A 372 -1.54 -24.91 -0.21
CA LEU A 372 -2.81 -24.32 0.25
C LEU A 372 -3.37 -23.36 -0.82
N ALA A 373 -2.54 -22.57 -1.47
CA ALA A 373 -2.95 -21.67 -2.53
C ALA A 373 -3.54 -22.45 -3.72
N LEU A 374 -2.92 -23.57 -4.12
CA LEU A 374 -3.41 -24.41 -5.19
C LEU A 374 -4.72 -25.14 -4.81
N PHE A 375 -4.78 -25.74 -3.62
CA PHE A 375 -5.93 -26.55 -3.22
C PHE A 375 -7.17 -25.72 -2.88
N ASN A 376 -6.99 -24.47 -2.44
CA ASN A 376 -8.08 -23.50 -2.26
C ASN A 376 -8.51 -22.81 -3.55
N HIS A 377 -7.78 -23.03 -4.65
CA HIS A 377 -8.12 -22.37 -5.91
C HIS A 377 -9.51 -22.83 -6.39
N SER A 378 -10.35 -21.89 -6.89
CA SER A 378 -11.76 -22.14 -7.27
C SER A 378 -11.94 -23.28 -8.27
N LEU A 379 -11.02 -23.43 -9.21
CA LEU A 379 -11.05 -24.50 -10.23
C LEU A 379 -10.60 -25.85 -9.68
N VAL A 380 -9.82 -25.90 -8.61
CA VAL A 380 -9.31 -27.14 -7.99
C VAL A 380 -10.27 -27.64 -6.91
N SER A 381 -10.56 -26.79 -5.92
CA SER A 381 -11.51 -27.03 -4.81
C SER A 381 -11.28 -28.36 -4.06
N ALA A 382 -10.06 -28.60 -3.59
CA ALA A 382 -9.68 -29.84 -2.91
C ALA A 382 -9.69 -29.66 -1.37
N SER A 383 -10.86 -29.45 -0.77
CA SER A 383 -11.04 -29.13 0.66
C SER A 383 -10.42 -30.16 1.61
N GLU A 384 -10.53 -31.46 1.31
CA GLU A 384 -9.92 -32.53 2.12
C GLU A 384 -8.39 -32.42 2.18
N LEU A 385 -7.76 -31.99 1.07
CA LEU A 385 -6.32 -31.77 1.02
C LEU A 385 -5.91 -30.49 1.74
N VAL A 386 -6.76 -29.46 1.73
CA VAL A 386 -6.55 -28.22 2.49
C VAL A 386 -6.45 -28.53 3.98
N ASP A 387 -7.43 -29.25 4.54
CA ASP A 387 -7.43 -29.63 5.96
C ASP A 387 -6.19 -30.45 6.32
N LEU A 388 -5.82 -31.37 5.44
CA LEU A 388 -4.64 -32.21 5.62
C LEU A 388 -3.34 -31.39 5.64
N VAL A 389 -3.19 -30.45 4.70
CA VAL A 389 -2.01 -29.57 4.62
C VAL A 389 -1.93 -28.62 5.81
N GLN A 390 -3.08 -28.14 6.32
CA GLN A 390 -3.13 -27.27 7.50
C GLN A 390 -2.64 -27.96 8.77
N VAL A 391 -2.98 -29.23 8.97
CA VAL A 391 -2.67 -30.01 10.17
C VAL A 391 -1.25 -30.60 10.13
N TYR A 392 -0.66 -30.73 8.93
CA TYR A 392 0.62 -31.43 8.76
C TYR A 392 1.81 -30.66 9.34
N ASN A 393 2.51 -31.30 10.28
CA ASN A 393 3.78 -30.80 10.84
C ASN A 393 4.95 -31.59 10.21
N VAL A 394 5.90 -30.86 9.62
CA VAL A 394 6.85 -31.31 8.57
C VAL A 394 7.98 -32.22 9.08
N SER A 395 7.74 -33.20 9.92
CA SER A 395 8.80 -34.14 10.32
C SER A 395 9.25 -35.11 9.20
N ASN A 396 8.45 -35.27 8.14
CA ASN A 396 8.79 -36.16 7.01
C ASN A 396 8.23 -35.67 5.66
N LYS A 397 8.83 -34.65 5.10
CA LYS A 397 8.42 -33.97 3.85
C LYS A 397 8.23 -34.96 2.68
N ARG A 398 9.14 -35.92 2.48
CA ARG A 398 9.07 -36.89 1.37
C ARG A 398 7.83 -37.80 1.45
N LYS A 399 7.45 -38.26 2.65
CA LYS A 399 6.25 -39.07 2.84
C LYS A 399 5.00 -38.23 2.60
N PHE A 400 5.02 -36.99 3.02
CA PHE A 400 3.91 -36.04 2.82
C PHE A 400 3.69 -35.75 1.32
N ILE A 401 4.75 -35.41 0.57
CA ILE A 401 4.64 -35.19 -0.88
C ILE A 401 4.07 -36.42 -1.59
N ARG A 402 4.56 -37.60 -1.25
CA ARG A 402 4.03 -38.86 -1.80
C ARG A 402 2.54 -39.02 -1.50
N TYR A 403 2.13 -38.76 -0.26
CA TYR A 403 0.74 -38.86 0.13
C TYR A 403 -0.16 -37.83 -0.60
N ILE A 404 0.30 -36.60 -0.78
CA ILE A 404 -0.39 -35.57 -1.59
C ILE A 404 -0.52 -36.06 -3.04
N LYS A 405 0.55 -36.54 -3.64
CA LYS A 405 0.53 -37.08 -5.01
C LYS A 405 -0.43 -38.25 -5.16
N ASP A 406 -0.51 -39.13 -4.18
CA ASP A 406 -1.44 -40.29 -4.18
C ASP A 406 -2.93 -39.89 -4.04
N LYS A 407 -3.23 -38.77 -3.43
CA LYS A 407 -4.59 -38.30 -3.15
C LYS A 407 -5.10 -37.22 -4.11
N PHE A 408 -4.20 -36.50 -4.74
CA PHE A 408 -4.57 -35.42 -5.63
C PHE A 408 -4.81 -35.93 -7.06
N GLU A 409 -6.01 -35.76 -7.58
CA GLU A 409 -6.45 -36.24 -8.90
C GLU A 409 -5.51 -35.76 -10.03
N PHE A 410 -4.99 -34.53 -9.94
CA PHE A 410 -4.12 -33.91 -10.94
C PHE A 410 -2.63 -33.98 -10.57
N SER A 411 -2.24 -34.92 -9.74
CA SER A 411 -0.83 -35.07 -9.31
C SER A 411 0.13 -35.41 -10.45
N PHE A 412 -0.34 -36.01 -11.54
CA PHE A 412 0.45 -36.25 -12.76
C PHE A 412 1.06 -34.97 -13.35
N ILE A 413 0.39 -33.82 -13.15
CA ILE A 413 0.93 -32.51 -13.57
C ILE A 413 2.21 -32.18 -12.82
N PHE A 414 2.29 -32.51 -11.51
CA PHE A 414 3.50 -32.30 -10.73
C PHE A 414 4.66 -33.16 -11.27
N ASP A 415 4.37 -34.44 -11.59
CA ASP A 415 5.39 -35.35 -12.11
C ASP A 415 5.90 -34.90 -13.50
N GLU A 416 5.02 -34.39 -14.34
CA GLU A 416 5.41 -33.84 -15.64
C GLU A 416 6.23 -32.56 -15.49
N LEU A 417 5.81 -31.61 -14.64
CA LEU A 417 6.55 -30.36 -14.38
C LEU A 417 7.95 -30.61 -13.80
N GLU A 418 8.10 -31.59 -12.91
CA GLU A 418 9.41 -31.99 -12.34
C GLU A 418 10.37 -32.55 -13.40
N ASN A 419 9.86 -33.06 -14.51
CA ASN A 419 10.64 -33.65 -15.58
C ASN A 419 10.88 -32.74 -16.79
N CYS A 420 10.29 -31.54 -16.82
CA CYS A 420 10.50 -30.57 -17.89
C CYS A 420 11.96 -30.10 -17.95
N GLN A 421 12.54 -30.07 -19.15
CA GLN A 421 13.90 -29.60 -19.42
C GLN A 421 13.96 -28.55 -20.54
N SER A 422 12.90 -28.44 -21.31
CA SER A 422 12.79 -27.52 -22.45
C SER A 422 11.54 -26.63 -22.34
N ALA A 423 11.56 -25.49 -22.99
CA ALA A 423 10.38 -24.61 -23.06
C ALA A 423 9.19 -25.32 -23.72
N SER A 424 9.41 -26.23 -24.67
CA SER A 424 8.36 -27.04 -25.29
C SER A 424 7.74 -28.07 -24.34
N ASP A 425 8.51 -28.58 -23.37
CA ASP A 425 7.94 -29.47 -22.34
C ASP A 425 6.95 -28.70 -21.45
N TYR A 426 7.37 -27.54 -20.93
CA TYR A 426 6.47 -26.66 -20.14
C TYR A 426 5.23 -26.25 -20.95
N GLN A 427 5.38 -25.94 -22.23
CA GLN A 427 4.24 -25.64 -23.09
C GLN A 427 3.24 -26.81 -23.11
N SER A 428 3.71 -28.02 -23.34
CA SER A 428 2.86 -29.22 -23.38
C SER A 428 2.14 -29.47 -22.06
N VAL A 429 2.81 -29.25 -20.92
CA VAL A 429 2.18 -29.41 -19.60
C VAL A 429 1.14 -28.30 -19.34
N ILE A 430 1.43 -27.07 -19.71
CA ILE A 430 0.48 -25.94 -19.54
C ILE A 430 -0.75 -26.17 -20.42
N GLU A 431 -0.60 -26.63 -21.67
CA GLU A 431 -1.73 -26.99 -22.54
C GLU A 431 -2.60 -28.06 -21.87
N LYS A 432 -2.02 -29.12 -21.26
CA LYS A 432 -2.76 -30.14 -20.49
C LYS A 432 -3.48 -29.56 -19.27
N ILE A 433 -2.87 -28.60 -18.55
CA ILE A 433 -3.55 -27.91 -17.45
C ILE A 433 -4.79 -27.19 -18.00
N CYS A 434 -4.63 -26.44 -19.07
CA CYS A 434 -5.73 -25.73 -19.72
C CYS A 434 -6.83 -26.68 -20.18
N GLU A 435 -6.52 -27.78 -20.88
CA GLU A 435 -7.49 -28.78 -21.34
C GLU A 435 -8.30 -29.38 -20.19
N ASN A 436 -7.65 -29.72 -19.06
CA ASN A 436 -8.34 -30.33 -17.93
C ASN A 436 -9.25 -29.36 -17.17
N PHE A 437 -8.85 -28.09 -17.06
CA PHE A 437 -9.56 -27.14 -16.22
C PHE A 437 -10.50 -26.19 -16.99
N MET A 438 -10.30 -25.94 -18.29
CA MET A 438 -11.22 -25.12 -19.08
C MET A 438 -12.64 -25.72 -19.14
N GLN A 439 -12.79 -27.02 -19.34
CA GLN A 439 -14.09 -27.68 -19.35
C GLN A 439 -14.79 -27.58 -17.97
N LYS A 440 -14.02 -27.67 -16.88
CA LYS A 440 -14.53 -27.51 -15.53
C LYS A 440 -14.98 -26.09 -15.27
N HIS A 441 -14.17 -25.12 -15.71
CA HIS A 441 -14.49 -23.69 -15.63
C HIS A 441 -15.75 -23.35 -16.43
N GLU A 442 -15.85 -23.80 -17.66
CA GLU A 442 -17.05 -23.59 -18.49
C GLU A 442 -18.34 -24.16 -17.85
N LYS A 443 -18.24 -25.32 -17.20
CA LYS A 443 -19.38 -25.88 -16.43
C LYS A 443 -19.76 -25.01 -15.24
N MET A 444 -18.81 -24.38 -14.59
CA MET A 444 -19.06 -23.41 -13.49
C MET A 444 -19.71 -22.14 -14.04
N LEU A 445 -19.19 -21.59 -15.14
CA LEU A 445 -19.73 -20.39 -15.78
C LEU A 445 -21.18 -20.57 -16.27
N LYS A 446 -21.55 -21.75 -16.77
CA LYS A 446 -22.94 -22.06 -17.21
C LYS A 446 -23.98 -21.96 -16.08
N LYS A 447 -23.57 -21.84 -14.83
CA LYS A 447 -24.47 -21.58 -13.71
C LYS A 447 -24.77 -20.09 -13.51
N LEU A 448 -24.04 -19.21 -14.17
CA LEU A 448 -24.25 -17.76 -14.12
C LEU A 448 -25.41 -17.36 -15.03
N GLU A 449 -25.99 -16.20 -14.78
CA GLU A 449 -26.98 -15.60 -15.67
C GLU A 449 -26.36 -15.24 -17.04
N ASN A 450 -27.17 -15.22 -18.09
CA ASN A 450 -26.72 -15.14 -19.47
C ASN A 450 -25.68 -14.02 -19.78
N LEU A 451 -25.85 -12.83 -19.22
CA LEU A 451 -24.94 -11.71 -19.48
C LEU A 451 -23.60 -11.85 -18.74
N SER A 452 -23.65 -12.25 -17.47
CA SER A 452 -22.44 -12.55 -16.69
C SER A 452 -21.67 -13.73 -17.30
N TYR A 453 -22.37 -14.72 -17.80
CA TYR A 453 -21.75 -15.84 -18.52
C TYR A 453 -20.98 -15.40 -19.76
N LEU A 454 -21.55 -14.50 -20.58
CA LEU A 454 -20.90 -14.02 -21.79
C LEU A 454 -19.63 -13.19 -21.49
N LYS A 455 -19.70 -12.32 -20.47
CA LYS A 455 -18.56 -11.51 -20.01
C LYS A 455 -17.42 -12.42 -19.53
N GLU A 456 -17.70 -13.33 -18.62
CA GLU A 456 -16.71 -14.24 -18.06
C GLU A 456 -16.13 -15.20 -19.12
N LYS A 457 -16.95 -15.64 -20.08
CA LYS A 457 -16.47 -16.46 -21.20
C LYS A 457 -15.48 -15.71 -22.06
N GLN A 458 -15.74 -14.45 -22.41
CA GLN A 458 -14.81 -13.61 -23.19
C GLN A 458 -13.50 -13.39 -22.44
N ILE A 459 -13.55 -13.11 -21.14
CA ILE A 459 -12.36 -12.94 -20.30
C ILE A 459 -11.54 -14.23 -20.30
N ASN A 460 -12.19 -15.39 -20.18
CA ASN A 460 -11.50 -16.69 -20.17
C ASN A 460 -10.86 -17.05 -21.52
N GLU A 461 -11.51 -16.70 -22.65
CA GLU A 461 -10.94 -16.85 -23.99
C GLU A 461 -9.71 -15.96 -24.17
N GLN A 462 -9.77 -14.69 -23.77
CA GLN A 462 -8.62 -13.79 -23.78
C GLN A 462 -7.49 -14.28 -22.87
N ALA A 463 -7.82 -14.81 -21.69
CA ALA A 463 -6.82 -15.38 -20.77
C ALA A 463 -6.05 -16.54 -21.41
N TYR A 464 -6.76 -17.42 -22.12
CA TYR A 464 -6.14 -18.53 -22.83
C TYR A 464 -5.24 -18.04 -23.99
N ASP A 465 -5.67 -17.07 -24.76
CA ASP A 465 -4.89 -16.49 -25.86
C ASP A 465 -3.61 -15.82 -25.32
N ILE A 466 -3.72 -15.01 -24.26
CA ILE A 466 -2.58 -14.35 -23.61
C ILE A 466 -1.58 -15.38 -23.06
N LEU A 467 -2.06 -16.43 -22.40
CA LEU A 467 -1.23 -17.50 -21.86
C LEU A 467 -0.49 -18.24 -23.00
N THR A 468 -1.21 -18.59 -24.05
CA THR A 468 -0.66 -19.28 -25.22
C THR A 468 0.39 -18.41 -25.95
N GLU A 469 0.13 -17.12 -26.10
CA GLU A 469 1.11 -16.16 -26.65
C GLU A 469 2.37 -16.08 -25.78
N ALA A 470 2.21 -15.97 -24.45
CA ALA A 470 3.31 -15.88 -23.50
C ALA A 470 4.21 -17.16 -23.56
N VAL A 471 3.59 -18.32 -23.54
CA VAL A 471 4.30 -19.62 -23.63
C VAL A 471 5.05 -19.76 -24.95
N LYS A 472 4.42 -19.46 -26.08
CA LYS A 472 5.07 -19.46 -27.42
C LYS A 472 6.23 -18.47 -27.49
N LEU A 473 6.08 -17.32 -26.85
CA LEU A 473 7.12 -16.30 -26.80
C LEU A 473 8.36 -16.78 -26.03
N ILE A 474 8.17 -17.45 -24.89
CA ILE A 474 9.28 -18.04 -24.12
C ILE A 474 9.97 -19.13 -24.97
N SER A 475 9.21 -20.01 -25.63
CA SER A 475 9.74 -21.07 -26.50
C SER A 475 10.52 -20.53 -27.70
N LYS A 476 10.17 -19.36 -28.22
CA LYS A 476 10.89 -18.69 -29.31
C LYS A 476 12.33 -18.29 -28.92
N TYR A 477 12.55 -17.98 -27.64
CA TYR A 477 13.83 -17.45 -27.17
C TYR A 477 14.67 -18.47 -26.37
N ASN A 478 14.10 -19.61 -25.98
CA ASN A 478 14.76 -20.59 -25.13
C ASN A 478 14.44 -22.01 -25.59
N ASP A 479 15.46 -22.76 -26.02
CA ASP A 479 15.30 -24.18 -26.34
C ASP A 479 15.33 -25.02 -25.04
N VAL A 480 16.33 -24.79 -24.19
CA VAL A 480 16.51 -25.41 -22.87
C VAL A 480 16.34 -24.34 -21.80
N ILE A 481 15.52 -24.60 -20.81
CA ILE A 481 15.25 -23.66 -19.74
C ILE A 481 14.91 -24.39 -18.43
N GLU A 482 15.49 -23.96 -17.33
CA GLU A 482 15.16 -24.48 -15.99
C GLU A 482 13.85 -23.87 -15.46
N LEU A 483 13.20 -24.57 -14.53
CA LEU A 483 11.93 -24.14 -13.94
C LEU A 483 12.00 -22.74 -13.34
N ASP A 484 13.10 -22.42 -12.63
CA ASP A 484 13.30 -21.11 -11.99
C ASP A 484 13.22 -19.97 -13.00
N GLU A 485 13.90 -20.12 -14.12
CA GLU A 485 13.94 -19.14 -15.18
C GLU A 485 12.62 -19.09 -15.95
N TYR A 486 12.03 -20.26 -16.27
CA TYR A 486 10.74 -20.35 -16.94
C TYR A 486 9.63 -19.65 -16.13
N TYR A 487 9.55 -19.96 -14.83
CA TYR A 487 8.57 -19.35 -13.93
C TYR A 487 8.72 -17.83 -13.84
N LYS A 488 9.97 -17.33 -13.76
CA LYS A 488 10.26 -15.89 -13.74
C LYS A 488 9.86 -15.19 -15.04
N GLN A 489 10.21 -15.79 -16.19
CA GLN A 489 9.85 -15.22 -17.50
C GLN A 489 8.34 -15.21 -17.71
N LEU A 490 7.64 -16.31 -17.42
CA LEU A 490 6.19 -16.40 -17.55
C LEU A 490 5.49 -15.42 -16.61
N SER A 491 5.89 -15.38 -15.34
CA SER A 491 5.34 -14.44 -14.37
C SER A 491 5.58 -12.99 -14.78
N LEU A 492 6.76 -12.65 -15.31
CA LEU A 492 7.06 -11.31 -15.80
C LEU A 492 6.12 -10.90 -16.94
N ILE A 493 5.97 -11.74 -17.95
CA ILE A 493 5.09 -11.44 -19.09
C ILE A 493 3.65 -11.24 -18.65
N LEU A 494 3.12 -12.14 -17.80
CA LEU A 494 1.72 -12.15 -17.39
C LEU A 494 1.39 -11.06 -16.37
N SER A 495 2.36 -10.60 -15.56
CA SER A 495 2.16 -9.51 -14.58
C SER A 495 1.94 -8.14 -15.22
N PHE A 496 2.27 -7.98 -16.52
CA PHE A 496 2.15 -6.70 -17.22
C PHE A 496 1.25 -6.77 -18.47
N LYS A 497 0.53 -7.86 -18.64
CA LYS A 497 -0.54 -7.99 -19.65
C LYS A 497 -1.89 -7.70 -18.98
N ASN A 498 -2.69 -6.89 -19.64
CA ASN A 498 -4.03 -6.54 -19.21
C ASN A 498 -5.07 -7.17 -20.12
N VAL A 499 -6.23 -7.48 -19.53
CA VAL A 499 -7.44 -7.89 -20.26
C VAL A 499 -8.45 -6.77 -20.12
N GLU A 500 -8.98 -6.30 -21.23
CA GLU A 500 -9.98 -5.24 -21.26
C GLU A 500 -11.38 -5.85 -21.38
N SER A 501 -12.32 -5.31 -20.58
CA SER A 501 -13.73 -5.69 -20.69
C SER A 501 -14.45 -4.80 -21.70
N VAL A 502 -15.37 -5.38 -22.47
CA VAL A 502 -16.23 -4.63 -23.39
C VAL A 502 -17.56 -4.32 -22.70
N PRO A 503 -18.13 -3.10 -22.85
CA PRO A 503 -19.44 -2.77 -22.28
C PRO A 503 -20.53 -3.74 -22.71
N ALA A 504 -21.27 -4.29 -21.74
CA ALA A 504 -22.37 -5.21 -22.01
C ALA A 504 -23.68 -4.47 -22.39
N PHE A 505 -23.79 -3.19 -22.02
CA PHE A 505 -24.99 -2.38 -22.22
C PHE A 505 -24.67 -1.09 -22.94
N VAL A 506 -25.60 -0.65 -23.81
CA VAL A 506 -25.51 0.64 -24.53
C VAL A 506 -25.78 1.81 -23.59
N ASP A 507 -26.72 1.67 -22.62
CA ASP A 507 -27.03 2.66 -21.60
C ASP A 507 -26.59 2.12 -20.24
N SER A 508 -25.42 2.53 -19.77
CA SER A 508 -24.85 2.17 -18.46
C SER A 508 -24.09 3.34 -17.85
N VAL A 509 -23.99 3.33 -16.53
CA VAL A 509 -23.08 4.22 -15.79
C VAL A 509 -21.65 3.81 -16.11
N ILE A 510 -20.80 4.78 -16.40
CA ILE A 510 -19.38 4.51 -16.74
C ILE A 510 -18.51 4.87 -15.53
N ALA A 511 -17.85 3.88 -14.96
CA ALA A 511 -16.84 4.07 -13.91
C ALA A 511 -15.43 3.97 -14.51
N VAL A 512 -14.59 4.97 -14.23
CA VAL A 512 -13.27 5.13 -14.85
C VAL A 512 -12.26 5.61 -13.80
N GLN A 513 -10.98 5.27 -14.01
CA GLN A 513 -9.89 5.86 -13.22
C GLN A 513 -9.83 7.38 -13.49
N ALA A 514 -9.82 8.18 -12.42
CA ALA A 514 -9.94 9.64 -12.52
C ALA A 514 -8.87 10.27 -13.42
N GLU A 515 -7.62 9.84 -13.30
CA GLU A 515 -6.51 10.45 -14.01
C GLU A 515 -6.29 9.89 -15.42
N GLU A 516 -6.95 8.79 -15.77
CA GLU A 516 -6.86 8.22 -17.12
C GLU A 516 -7.94 8.72 -18.06
N ASN A 517 -9.08 9.16 -17.54
CA ASN A 517 -10.23 9.60 -18.35
C ASN A 517 -10.56 11.08 -18.15
N TYR A 518 -9.54 11.91 -18.20
CA TYR A 518 -9.58 13.36 -17.97
C TYR A 518 -10.24 14.15 -19.09
N ALA A 519 -10.34 13.64 -20.29
CA ALA A 519 -10.97 14.32 -21.43
C ALA A 519 -12.34 13.74 -21.70
N GLY A 520 -13.39 14.57 -21.59
CA GLY A 520 -14.76 14.16 -21.86
C GLY A 520 -15.78 15.13 -21.30
N SER A 521 -17.07 14.82 -21.54
CA SER A 521 -18.21 15.53 -20.97
C SER A 521 -19.21 14.52 -20.42
N CYS A 522 -19.91 14.89 -19.36
CA CYS A 522 -21.02 14.15 -18.77
C CYS A 522 -22.02 15.15 -18.16
N LYS A 523 -23.24 14.72 -17.87
CA LYS A 523 -24.16 15.59 -17.12
C LYS A 523 -23.82 15.61 -15.63
N VAL A 524 -23.61 14.43 -15.06
CA VAL A 524 -23.28 14.26 -13.65
C VAL A 524 -21.96 13.49 -13.51
N LEU A 525 -21.06 14.05 -12.71
CA LEU A 525 -19.81 13.41 -12.32
C LEU A 525 -19.81 13.08 -10.83
N PHE A 526 -19.61 11.83 -10.50
CA PHE A 526 -19.27 11.36 -9.16
C PHE A 526 -17.76 11.14 -9.05
N VAL A 527 -17.16 11.58 -7.95
CA VAL A 527 -15.75 11.34 -7.63
C VAL A 527 -15.66 10.56 -6.34
N LEU A 528 -15.18 9.31 -6.39
CA LEU A 528 -15.02 8.43 -5.24
C LEU A 528 -13.54 8.31 -4.85
N GLY A 529 -13.27 8.23 -3.53
CA GLY A 529 -11.90 8.15 -3.00
C GLY A 529 -11.13 9.45 -3.10
N GLY A 530 -11.81 10.58 -2.92
CA GLY A 530 -11.22 11.92 -3.03
C GLY A 530 -9.99 12.14 -2.17
N GLU A 531 -9.84 11.40 -1.04
CA GLU A 531 -8.67 11.43 -0.17
C GLU A 531 -7.37 11.03 -0.86
N ASN A 532 -7.46 10.27 -1.94
CA ASN A 532 -6.31 9.77 -2.70
C ASN A 532 -6.08 10.55 -4.02
N LEU A 533 -6.82 11.64 -4.27
CA LEU A 533 -6.72 12.44 -5.49
C LEU A 533 -6.15 13.86 -5.22
N PRO A 534 -5.34 14.40 -6.16
CA PRO A 534 -4.69 13.69 -7.27
C PRO A 534 -3.68 12.68 -6.75
N SER A 535 -3.44 11.61 -7.48
CA SER A 535 -2.43 10.62 -7.10
C SER A 535 -1.04 11.27 -7.07
N VAL A 536 -0.29 10.99 -5.99
CA VAL A 536 1.06 11.53 -5.80
C VAL A 536 2.05 10.37 -5.88
N GLN A 537 2.90 10.39 -6.89
CA GLN A 537 3.99 9.43 -6.99
C GLN A 537 5.14 9.85 -6.07
N SER A 538 5.66 8.88 -5.30
CA SER A 538 6.84 9.08 -4.46
C SER A 538 8.12 9.00 -5.29
N ASP A 539 9.12 9.79 -4.90
CA ASP A 539 10.44 9.83 -5.54
C ASP A 539 11.34 8.68 -5.02
N SER A 540 10.84 7.44 -5.13
CA SER A 540 11.50 6.22 -4.64
C SER A 540 11.92 5.24 -5.75
N GLY A 541 11.85 5.65 -7.02
CA GLY A 541 12.21 4.85 -8.19
C GLY A 541 13.72 4.55 -8.31
N LEU A 542 14.09 3.76 -9.32
CA LEU A 542 15.49 3.47 -9.66
C LEU A 542 16.26 4.74 -10.04
N LEU A 543 15.62 5.62 -10.81
CA LEU A 543 16.04 7.00 -11.05
C LEU A 543 15.07 7.91 -10.33
N ASN A 544 15.56 8.64 -9.35
CA ASN A 544 14.81 9.70 -8.68
C ASN A 544 15.04 11.06 -9.35
N ASP A 545 14.28 12.09 -8.95
CA ASP A 545 14.42 13.43 -9.52
C ASP A 545 15.83 14.00 -9.32
N ASP A 546 16.51 13.70 -8.21
CA ASP A 546 17.89 14.15 -7.97
C ASP A 546 18.87 13.47 -8.94
N ASP A 547 18.70 12.18 -9.23
CA ASP A 547 19.47 11.49 -10.27
C ASP A 547 19.24 12.17 -11.64
N ILE A 548 17.98 12.43 -12.00
CA ILE A 548 17.61 13.09 -13.27
C ILE A 548 18.20 14.50 -13.38
N PHE A 549 18.08 15.31 -12.33
CA PHE A 549 18.66 16.67 -12.32
C PHE A 549 20.19 16.68 -12.32
N SER A 550 20.80 15.63 -11.80
CA SER A 550 22.24 15.45 -11.85
C SER A 550 22.78 15.14 -13.26
N PHE A 551 21.90 14.73 -14.18
CA PHE A 551 22.22 14.46 -15.59
C PHE A 551 22.39 15.78 -16.35
N ILE A 552 23.66 16.29 -16.40
CA ILE A 552 23.98 17.55 -17.07
C ILE A 552 24.21 17.26 -18.54
N HIS A 553 23.18 17.39 -19.36
CA HIS A 553 23.26 17.26 -20.81
C HIS A 553 22.40 18.34 -21.49
N LYS A 554 22.62 18.56 -22.82
CA LYS A 554 21.78 19.47 -23.60
C LYS A 554 20.32 19.00 -23.67
N LYS A 555 20.08 17.68 -23.62
CA LYS A 555 18.77 17.05 -23.57
C LYS A 555 18.43 16.75 -22.11
N LYS A 556 17.15 16.85 -21.75
CA LYS A 556 16.64 16.55 -20.41
C LYS A 556 15.90 15.24 -20.43
N ILE A 557 16.06 14.45 -19.37
CA ILE A 557 15.24 13.26 -19.14
C ILE A 557 13.87 13.72 -18.66
N GLU A 558 12.82 13.45 -19.43
CA GLU A 558 11.43 13.80 -19.10
C GLU A 558 10.53 12.56 -19.26
N PRO A 559 9.41 12.44 -18.45
CA PRO A 559 9.02 13.35 -17.38
C PRO A 559 9.78 13.08 -16.06
N THR A 560 9.97 14.10 -15.22
CA THR A 560 10.39 13.97 -13.83
C THR A 560 9.19 13.59 -12.95
N ILE A 561 9.40 13.10 -11.73
CA ILE A 561 8.32 12.81 -10.76
C ILE A 561 7.49 14.06 -10.48
N ARG A 562 8.16 15.22 -10.37
CA ARG A 562 7.46 16.52 -10.21
C ARG A 562 6.55 16.84 -11.39
N MET A 563 6.99 16.55 -12.62
CA MET A 563 6.16 16.73 -13.83
C MET A 563 4.97 15.78 -13.84
N ILE A 564 5.16 14.51 -13.43
CA ILE A 564 4.09 13.52 -13.35
C ILE A 564 3.03 13.98 -12.33
N ASN A 565 3.44 14.41 -11.13
CA ASN A 565 2.52 14.88 -10.10
C ASN A 565 1.75 16.14 -10.53
N ARG A 566 2.40 17.08 -11.23
CA ARG A 566 1.73 18.23 -11.83
C ARG A 566 0.74 17.82 -12.92
N ARG A 567 1.11 16.87 -13.75
CA ARG A 567 0.25 16.30 -14.80
C ARG A 567 -0.99 15.62 -14.22
N ASN A 568 -0.86 14.84 -13.13
CA ASN A 568 -1.99 14.24 -12.45
C ASN A 568 -2.96 15.30 -11.90
N ARG A 569 -2.42 16.36 -11.29
CA ARG A 569 -3.23 17.51 -10.84
C ARG A 569 -3.97 18.19 -12.01
N PHE A 570 -3.31 18.37 -13.14
CA PHE A 570 -3.91 18.93 -14.35
C PHE A 570 -5.00 18.02 -14.93
N LYS A 571 -4.80 16.71 -14.96
CA LYS A 571 -5.81 15.74 -15.37
C LYS A 571 -7.05 15.80 -14.47
N LEU A 572 -6.85 15.83 -13.14
CA LEU A 572 -7.94 16.00 -12.20
C LEU A 572 -8.69 17.34 -12.46
N PHE A 573 -7.98 18.43 -12.72
CA PHE A 573 -8.59 19.71 -13.08
C PHE A 573 -9.51 19.58 -14.31
N ASN A 574 -9.04 19.00 -15.38
CA ASN A 574 -9.86 18.78 -16.59
C ASN A 574 -11.09 17.89 -16.32
N LEU A 575 -10.93 16.85 -15.49
CA LEU A 575 -12.00 15.96 -15.10
C LEU A 575 -13.08 16.68 -14.30
N LEU A 576 -12.71 17.49 -13.30
CA LEU A 576 -13.65 18.23 -12.46
C LEU A 576 -14.44 19.28 -13.25
N LEU A 577 -13.93 19.76 -14.37
CA LEU A 577 -14.61 20.68 -15.30
C LEU A 577 -15.47 19.96 -16.37
N SER A 578 -15.48 18.63 -16.38
CA SER A 578 -16.22 17.84 -17.38
C SER A 578 -17.75 17.81 -17.18
N PRO A 579 -18.33 17.86 -15.95
CA PRO A 579 -19.78 17.82 -15.78
C PRO A 579 -20.45 19.11 -16.19
N THR A 580 -21.68 18.98 -16.75
CA THR A 580 -22.49 20.11 -17.21
C THR A 580 -23.59 20.49 -16.22
N GLU A 581 -24.09 19.54 -15.41
CA GLU A 581 -25.20 19.75 -14.50
C GLU A 581 -24.81 19.61 -13.03
N LYS A 582 -24.08 18.53 -12.64
CA LYS A 582 -23.73 18.29 -11.22
C LYS A 582 -22.36 17.64 -11.06
N LEU A 583 -21.66 18.10 -10.02
CA LEU A 583 -20.41 17.51 -9.52
C LEU A 583 -20.61 17.04 -8.08
N ILE A 584 -20.33 15.77 -7.82
CA ILE A 584 -20.53 15.15 -6.51
C ILE A 584 -19.24 14.47 -6.09
N THR A 585 -18.66 14.88 -4.96
CA THR A 585 -17.40 14.34 -4.47
C THR A 585 -17.60 13.60 -3.16
N PHE A 586 -16.84 12.51 -2.98
CA PHE A 586 -16.79 11.72 -1.77
C PHE A 586 -15.35 11.57 -1.27
N TYR A 587 -15.20 11.52 0.04
CA TYR A 587 -13.93 11.14 0.68
C TYR A 587 -14.20 10.42 2.02
N ASN A 588 -13.25 9.60 2.48
CA ASN A 588 -13.33 8.97 3.79
C ASN A 588 -12.86 9.93 4.88
N ALA A 589 -13.75 10.19 5.86
CA ALA A 589 -13.44 11.06 7.02
C ALA A 589 -12.44 10.43 7.98
N SER A 590 -12.22 9.12 7.91
CA SER A 590 -11.26 8.38 8.73
C SER A 590 -10.65 7.21 7.95
N THR A 591 -9.42 6.85 8.32
CA THR A 591 -8.79 5.60 7.84
C THR A 591 -9.44 4.38 8.49
N ASP A 592 -9.19 3.18 7.97
CA ASP A 592 -9.65 1.90 8.56
C ASP A 592 -9.12 1.70 9.99
N GLU A 593 -7.98 2.32 10.33
CA GLU A 593 -7.40 2.35 11.67
C GLU A 593 -8.09 3.35 12.62
N GLY A 594 -9.06 4.13 12.13
CA GLY A 594 -9.80 5.14 12.90
C GLY A 594 -9.09 6.49 13.05
N LYS A 595 -8.01 6.76 12.32
CA LYS A 595 -7.41 8.10 12.23
C LYS A 595 -8.31 9.01 11.41
N LYS A 596 -8.50 10.25 11.88
CA LYS A 596 -9.25 11.26 11.15
C LYS A 596 -8.44 11.72 9.92
N ASN A 597 -9.05 11.66 8.75
CA ASN A 597 -8.51 12.26 7.54
C ASN A 597 -8.84 13.76 7.48
N GLU A 598 -7.93 14.52 6.92
CA GLU A 598 -8.21 15.91 6.55
C GLU A 598 -9.05 15.97 5.28
N VAL A 599 -9.82 17.04 5.11
CA VAL A 599 -10.57 17.26 3.86
C VAL A 599 -9.57 17.45 2.72
N PRO A 600 -9.69 16.71 1.61
CA PRO A 600 -8.78 16.87 0.47
C PRO A 600 -8.78 18.32 -0.06
N ALA A 601 -7.61 18.81 -0.41
CA ALA A 601 -7.42 20.23 -0.77
C ALA A 601 -8.30 20.69 -1.95
N PHE A 602 -8.53 19.83 -2.95
CA PHE A 602 -9.40 20.18 -4.07
C PHE A 602 -10.88 20.21 -3.67
N ILE A 603 -11.32 19.30 -2.77
CA ILE A 603 -12.67 19.28 -2.21
C ILE A 603 -12.90 20.53 -1.36
N GLN A 604 -11.92 20.90 -0.51
CA GLN A 604 -11.99 22.14 0.25
C GLN A 604 -12.10 23.36 -0.68
N SER A 605 -11.32 23.36 -1.76
CA SER A 605 -11.33 24.41 -2.77
C SER A 605 -12.70 24.55 -3.47
N LEU A 606 -13.30 23.42 -3.85
CA LEU A 606 -14.66 23.39 -4.43
C LEU A 606 -15.71 23.83 -3.42
N SER A 607 -15.63 23.35 -2.17
CA SER A 607 -16.55 23.75 -1.11
C SER A 607 -16.51 25.26 -0.84
N ASP A 608 -15.31 25.85 -0.88
CA ASP A 608 -15.13 27.31 -0.74
C ASP A 608 -15.74 28.09 -1.93
N ILE A 609 -15.57 27.58 -3.18
CA ILE A 609 -16.13 28.21 -4.40
C ILE A 609 -17.66 28.18 -4.39
N PHE A 610 -18.26 27.03 -4.02
CA PHE A 610 -19.70 26.81 -4.08
C PHE A 610 -20.42 27.08 -2.74
N ASP A 611 -19.72 27.53 -1.71
CA ASP A 611 -20.24 27.69 -0.34
C ASP A 611 -20.98 26.42 0.15
N ALA A 612 -20.42 25.25 -0.19
CA ALA A 612 -21.03 23.96 0.04
C ALA A 612 -20.61 23.38 1.38
N GLU A 613 -21.60 22.94 2.16
CA GLU A 613 -21.34 22.24 3.41
C GLU A 613 -20.93 20.77 3.17
N ASN A 614 -20.12 20.23 4.06
CA ASN A 614 -19.77 18.81 4.05
C ASN A 614 -20.93 18.00 4.63
N ILE A 615 -21.51 17.12 3.82
CA ILE A 615 -22.63 16.26 4.18
C ILE A 615 -22.11 14.88 4.53
N SER A 616 -22.49 14.32 5.69
CA SER A 616 -22.21 12.92 5.98
C SER A 616 -23.00 12.02 5.04
N SER A 617 -22.34 11.02 4.44
CA SER A 617 -22.96 10.09 3.49
C SER A 617 -23.87 9.04 4.14
N ASN A 618 -24.09 9.11 5.47
CA ASN A 618 -25.02 8.20 6.11
C ASN A 618 -26.46 8.42 5.61
N ILE A 619 -27.27 7.38 5.68
CA ILE A 619 -28.61 7.37 5.11
C ILE A 619 -29.52 8.48 5.67
N PHE A 620 -29.31 8.91 6.91
CA PHE A 620 -30.11 9.96 7.54
C PHE A 620 -29.90 11.33 6.92
N ASN A 621 -28.65 11.62 6.53
CA ASN A 621 -28.35 12.88 5.87
C ASN A 621 -28.75 12.83 4.39
N LEU A 622 -28.82 11.63 3.80
CA LEU A 622 -29.27 11.41 2.42
C LEU A 622 -30.81 11.34 2.29
N GLN A 623 -31.56 11.20 3.39
CA GLN A 623 -33.01 10.99 3.35
C GLN A 623 -33.78 12.01 2.53
N ASN A 624 -33.29 13.25 2.45
CA ASN A 624 -33.89 14.32 1.64
C ASN A 624 -33.46 14.25 0.16
N LEU A 625 -32.47 13.42 -0.16
CA LEU A 625 -31.87 13.29 -1.49
C LEU A 625 -32.17 11.92 -2.13
N ILE A 626 -32.75 10.98 -1.38
CA ILE A 626 -33.10 9.64 -1.84
C ILE A 626 -34.57 9.31 -1.65
N SER A 627 -35.14 8.47 -2.53
CA SER A 627 -36.54 8.07 -2.45
C SER A 627 -36.81 7.15 -1.26
N ARG A 628 -38.06 7.16 -0.76
CA ARG A 628 -38.52 6.28 0.32
C ARG A 628 -38.41 4.79 -0.08
N ASP A 629 -38.79 4.46 -1.32
CA ASP A 629 -38.74 3.09 -1.82
C ASP A 629 -37.34 2.49 -1.79
N LEU A 630 -36.32 3.35 -2.00
CA LEU A 630 -34.92 2.94 -1.93
C LEU A 630 -34.50 2.62 -0.50
N ILE A 631 -34.97 3.43 0.48
CA ILE A 631 -34.71 3.18 1.91
C ILE A 631 -35.31 1.84 2.33
N GLU A 632 -36.50 1.50 1.82
CA GLU A 632 -37.20 0.27 2.13
C GLU A 632 -36.53 -0.97 1.53
N LYS A 633 -35.88 -0.85 0.35
CA LYS A 633 -35.07 -1.95 -0.25
C LYS A 633 -33.83 -2.33 0.59
N GLU A 634 -33.33 -1.46 1.42
CA GLU A 634 -32.16 -1.70 2.28
C GLU A 634 -32.47 -2.37 3.62
N ARG A 635 -33.73 -2.75 3.84
CA ARG A 635 -34.17 -3.37 5.10
C ARG A 635 -33.26 -4.45 5.64
N ASP A 636 -32.77 -5.35 4.78
CA ASP A 636 -32.00 -6.52 5.21
C ASP A 636 -30.55 -6.16 5.57
N VAL A 637 -29.96 -5.20 4.86
CA VAL A 637 -28.64 -4.62 5.20
C VAL A 637 -28.72 -3.84 6.51
N PHE A 638 -29.82 -3.13 6.69
CA PHE A 638 -30.10 -2.41 7.93
C PHE A 638 -30.23 -3.34 9.12
N LEU A 639 -30.96 -4.44 9.02
CA LEU A 639 -31.14 -5.43 10.09
C LEU A 639 -29.81 -6.05 10.54
N LEU A 640 -28.89 -6.28 9.61
CA LEU A 640 -27.54 -6.78 9.91
C LEU A 640 -26.65 -5.72 10.58
N SER A 641 -26.87 -4.44 10.32
CA SER A 641 -26.11 -3.33 10.91
C SER A 641 -26.56 -2.90 12.31
N LEU A 642 -27.70 -3.37 12.77
CA LEU A 642 -28.36 -2.98 14.02
C LEU A 642 -27.68 -3.47 15.31
N GLY A 643 -26.66 -4.31 15.23
CA GLY A 643 -26.00 -4.85 16.40
C GLY A 643 -25.40 -3.83 17.35
N ASN A 644 -26.14 -2.94 17.99
CA ASN A 644 -25.82 -2.11 19.15
C ASN A 644 -26.15 -0.59 19.12
N LYS A 645 -26.97 -0.08 18.20
CA LYS A 645 -27.20 1.39 18.15
C LYS A 645 -28.68 1.76 18.23
N LYS A 646 -29.27 1.81 19.46
CA LYS A 646 -30.64 2.28 19.72
C LYS A 646 -31.03 3.58 19.02
N ASN A 647 -30.11 4.53 18.91
CA ASN A 647 -30.38 5.84 18.29
C ASN A 647 -30.63 5.72 16.78
N ILE A 648 -29.93 4.80 16.11
CA ILE A 648 -30.10 4.55 14.67
C ILE A 648 -31.43 3.89 14.38
N ILE A 649 -31.86 2.94 15.21
CA ILE A 649 -33.16 2.25 15.10
C ILE A 649 -34.31 3.26 15.19
N ASN A 650 -34.27 4.18 16.15
CA ASN A 650 -35.30 5.18 16.34
C ASN A 650 -35.41 6.14 15.14
N GLU A 651 -34.31 6.47 14.48
CA GLU A 651 -34.34 7.33 13.29
C GLU A 651 -34.88 6.56 12.07
N TYR A 652 -34.54 5.30 11.88
CA TYR A 652 -35.14 4.48 10.83
C TYR A 652 -36.63 4.22 11.05
N HIS A 653 -37.08 4.05 12.28
CA HIS A 653 -38.53 3.95 12.62
C HIS A 653 -39.34 5.16 12.18
N LYS A 654 -38.73 6.35 12.08
CA LYS A 654 -39.41 7.55 11.57
C LYS A 654 -39.59 7.53 10.05
N ILE A 655 -38.74 6.81 9.34
CA ILE A 655 -38.64 6.78 7.87
C ILE A 655 -39.41 5.60 7.27
N LEU A 656 -39.42 4.44 7.95
CA LEU A 656 -40.04 3.21 7.46
C LEU A 656 -41.57 3.22 7.53
N SER A 657 -42.21 2.44 6.66
CA SER A 657 -43.67 2.20 6.68
C SER A 657 -44.07 1.42 7.96
N ASP A 658 -45.37 1.59 8.37
CA ASP A 658 -45.87 0.96 9.60
C ASP A 658 -45.84 -0.57 9.52
N ASP A 659 -45.98 -1.17 8.32
CA ASP A 659 -45.85 -2.61 8.09
C ASP A 659 -44.43 -3.12 8.34
N LEU A 660 -43.44 -2.33 8.01
CA LEU A 660 -42.04 -2.65 8.25
C LEU A 660 -41.61 -2.43 9.70
N LYS A 661 -42.18 -1.44 10.38
CA LYS A 661 -41.96 -1.22 11.82
C LYS A 661 -42.38 -2.40 12.66
N THR A 662 -43.53 -3.03 12.34
CA THR A 662 -44.03 -4.22 13.05
C THR A 662 -43.21 -5.46 12.82
N LYS A 663 -42.51 -5.55 11.68
CA LYS A 663 -41.59 -6.67 11.36
C LYS A 663 -40.19 -6.51 11.96
N ILE A 664 -39.81 -5.30 12.35
CA ILE A 664 -38.54 -4.96 12.98
C ILE A 664 -38.76 -4.78 14.48
N ASP A 665 -39.32 -5.81 15.13
CA ASP A 665 -39.44 -5.79 16.59
C ASP A 665 -38.08 -6.13 17.21
N CYS A 666 -37.37 -5.06 17.61
CA CYS A 666 -35.97 -5.05 17.96
C CYS A 666 -35.63 -5.56 19.36
N GLU A 667 -36.58 -6.14 20.09
CA GLU A 667 -36.28 -6.83 21.36
C GLU A 667 -35.24 -7.95 21.19
N PHE A 668 -35.10 -8.45 19.98
CA PHE A 668 -34.19 -9.54 19.62
C PHE A 668 -32.72 -9.11 19.61
N LEU A 669 -32.41 -7.82 19.52
CA LEU A 669 -31.06 -7.29 19.23
C LEU A 669 -30.41 -6.60 20.42
N GLU A 670 -31.05 -6.54 21.58
CA GLU A 670 -30.40 -6.08 22.80
C GLU A 670 -29.50 -7.20 23.38
N PHE A 671 -28.28 -7.26 22.89
CA PHE A 671 -27.23 -8.00 23.57
C PHE A 671 -26.82 -7.24 24.83
N LYS A 672 -27.54 -7.48 25.95
CA LYS A 672 -27.13 -6.99 27.27
C LYS A 672 -26.02 -7.92 27.78
N ALA A 673 -24.79 -7.55 27.50
CA ALA A 673 -23.64 -8.10 28.21
C ALA A 673 -23.59 -7.49 29.64
N ASP A 674 -24.49 -7.94 30.51
CA ASP A 674 -24.66 -7.41 31.87
C ASP A 674 -23.82 -8.17 32.92
N LYS A 675 -22.74 -8.85 32.49
CA LYS A 675 -21.86 -9.59 33.40
C LYS A 675 -20.45 -9.02 33.41
N SER A 676 -20.21 -8.11 34.34
CA SER A 676 -18.86 -7.61 34.67
C SER A 676 -18.00 -8.66 35.39
N PHE A 677 -18.63 -9.73 35.90
CA PHE A 677 -17.98 -10.75 36.74
C PHE A 677 -18.38 -12.15 36.31
N ILE A 678 -17.40 -13.06 36.32
CA ILE A 678 -17.67 -14.51 36.21
C ILE A 678 -17.81 -15.11 37.60
N HIS A 679 -18.62 -16.18 37.71
CA HIS A 679 -18.74 -16.94 38.96
C HIS A 679 -17.43 -17.72 39.20
N ASP A 680 -16.86 -17.64 40.44
CA ASP A 680 -15.68 -18.41 40.83
C ASP A 680 -14.40 -18.12 40.02
N GLY A 681 -13.98 -16.84 39.97
CA GLY A 681 -12.73 -16.44 39.32
C GLY A 681 -11.47 -17.13 39.88
N GLU A 682 -11.51 -17.57 41.15
CA GLU A 682 -10.38 -18.31 41.74
C GLU A 682 -10.13 -19.64 41.06
N LYS A 683 -11.19 -20.40 40.73
CA LYS A 683 -11.06 -21.65 39.99
C LYS A 683 -10.61 -21.45 38.55
N VAL A 684 -11.09 -20.39 37.89
CA VAL A 684 -10.78 -20.12 36.48
C VAL A 684 -9.34 -19.69 36.26
N PHE A 685 -8.82 -18.81 37.15
CA PHE A 685 -7.52 -18.15 36.92
C PHE A 685 -6.38 -18.70 37.77
N PHE A 686 -6.66 -19.38 38.89
CA PHE A 686 -5.67 -19.84 39.82
C PHE A 686 -5.64 -21.34 40.06
N ASP A 687 -6.04 -22.12 39.05
CA ASP A 687 -6.00 -23.60 39.08
C ASP A 687 -4.57 -24.12 39.40
N ARG A 688 -3.53 -23.36 39.12
CA ARG A 688 -2.12 -23.69 39.39
C ARG A 688 -1.54 -23.03 40.65
N GLY A 689 -2.31 -22.24 41.40
CA GLY A 689 -1.91 -21.56 42.61
C GLY A 689 -0.85 -20.47 42.46
N TYR A 690 -0.61 -19.98 41.23
CA TYR A 690 0.33 -18.91 40.99
C TYR A 690 -0.12 -17.93 39.90
N ILE A 691 0.49 -16.75 39.88
CA ILE A 691 0.30 -15.73 38.86
C ILE A 691 1.68 -15.13 38.45
N SER A 692 1.80 -14.71 37.20
CA SER A 692 3.00 -14.01 36.70
C SER A 692 2.79 -12.49 36.65
N PRO A 693 3.85 -11.66 36.71
CA PRO A 693 3.74 -10.22 36.50
C PRO A 693 3.12 -9.87 35.16
N SER A 694 3.47 -10.59 34.06
CA SER A 694 2.92 -10.37 32.73
C SER A 694 1.40 -10.67 32.65
N GLN A 695 0.92 -11.61 33.44
CA GLN A 695 -0.51 -11.89 33.56
C GLN A 695 -1.24 -10.73 34.26
N LEU A 696 -0.68 -10.19 35.35
CA LEU A 696 -1.20 -8.99 36.03
C LEU A 696 -1.16 -7.75 35.10
N GLU A 697 -0.06 -7.53 34.40
CA GLU A 697 0.04 -6.44 33.42
C GLU A 697 -1.03 -6.55 32.33
N THR A 698 -1.32 -7.77 31.85
CA THR A 698 -2.42 -8.01 30.89
C THR A 698 -3.78 -7.65 31.49
N PHE A 699 -4.01 -7.98 32.77
CA PHE A 699 -5.23 -7.64 33.49
C PHE A 699 -5.40 -6.13 33.61
N PHE A 700 -4.33 -5.43 34.01
CA PHE A 700 -4.37 -3.97 34.13
C PHE A 700 -4.46 -3.25 32.78
N ASN A 701 -3.97 -3.84 31.71
CA ASN A 701 -4.19 -3.32 30.36
C ASN A 701 -5.68 -3.43 29.97
N CYS A 702 -6.29 -4.60 30.18
CA CYS A 702 -7.73 -4.82 29.99
C CYS A 702 -8.16 -6.14 30.66
N PRO A 703 -9.11 -6.11 31.63
CA PRO A 703 -9.60 -7.32 32.29
C PRO A 703 -10.22 -8.35 31.33
N PHE A 704 -10.91 -7.90 30.28
CA PHE A 704 -11.46 -8.81 29.27
C PHE A 704 -10.34 -9.49 28.45
N LYS A 705 -9.29 -8.76 28.06
CA LYS A 705 -8.12 -9.36 27.39
C LYS A 705 -7.47 -10.43 28.27
N HIS A 706 -7.36 -10.17 29.57
CA HIS A 706 -6.89 -11.15 30.56
C HIS A 706 -7.80 -12.39 30.59
N PHE A 707 -9.11 -12.20 30.63
CA PHE A 707 -10.08 -13.29 30.63
C PHE A 707 -9.99 -14.14 29.37
N ALA A 708 -9.97 -13.52 28.19
CA ALA A 708 -9.86 -14.25 26.92
C ALA A 708 -8.57 -15.08 26.85
N ARG A 709 -7.43 -14.50 27.28
CA ARG A 709 -6.12 -15.17 27.20
C ARG A 709 -5.91 -16.25 28.26
N TYR A 710 -6.24 -15.96 29.52
CA TYR A 710 -5.88 -16.81 30.66
C TYR A 710 -7.08 -17.57 31.25
N GLY A 711 -8.28 -17.04 31.12
CA GLY A 711 -9.51 -17.72 31.54
C GLY A 711 -10.02 -18.68 30.46
N LEU A 712 -10.36 -18.16 29.28
CA LEU A 712 -10.80 -18.95 28.14
C LEU A 712 -9.65 -19.67 27.42
N ARG A 713 -8.40 -19.29 27.69
CA ARG A 713 -7.19 -19.85 27.08
C ARG A 713 -7.21 -19.83 25.55
N ILE A 714 -7.80 -18.78 24.99
CA ILE A 714 -7.81 -18.57 23.53
C ILE A 714 -6.41 -18.14 23.12
N ASN A 715 -5.71 -19.00 22.40
CA ASN A 715 -4.39 -18.71 21.87
C ASN A 715 -4.51 -17.97 20.54
N GLU A 716 -3.65 -16.98 20.35
CA GLU A 716 -3.44 -16.38 19.03
C GLU A 716 -2.91 -17.45 18.08
N LYS A 717 -3.45 -17.50 16.84
CA LYS A 717 -2.84 -18.36 15.82
C LYS A 717 -1.39 -17.92 15.65
N SER A 718 -0.44 -18.80 15.93
CA SER A 718 0.95 -18.55 15.60
C SER A 718 1.07 -18.45 14.08
N THR A 719 1.43 -17.28 13.58
CA THR A 719 1.81 -17.13 12.17
C THR A 719 3.12 -17.89 11.96
N SER A 720 3.25 -18.58 10.84
CA SER A 720 4.49 -19.22 10.41
C SER A 720 5.58 -18.18 10.06
N GLU A 721 5.21 -16.91 10.02
CA GLU A 721 6.11 -15.80 9.71
C GLU A 721 6.98 -15.42 10.91
N PHE A 722 8.20 -15.02 10.61
CA PHE A 722 9.15 -14.53 11.61
C PHE A 722 8.70 -13.15 12.12
N SER A 723 8.51 -13.02 13.43
CA SER A 723 8.00 -11.79 14.07
C SER A 723 9.10 -11.01 14.79
N TYR A 724 8.82 -9.73 15.11
CA TYR A 724 9.69 -8.93 15.97
C TYR A 724 9.83 -9.51 17.40
N ALA A 725 8.84 -10.26 17.87
CA ALA A 725 8.93 -10.96 19.16
C ALA A 725 9.94 -12.12 19.09
N ASP A 726 9.99 -12.84 17.97
CA ASP A 726 10.98 -13.89 17.74
C ASP A 726 12.41 -13.32 17.70
N ALA A 727 12.60 -12.17 17.05
CA ALA A 727 13.88 -11.44 17.08
C ALA A 727 14.27 -11.03 18.52
N GLY A 728 13.30 -10.56 19.31
CA GLY A 728 13.50 -10.26 20.72
C GLY A 728 13.99 -11.46 21.51
N THR A 729 13.36 -12.63 21.35
CA THR A 729 13.75 -13.88 22.02
C THR A 729 15.20 -14.30 21.70
N ILE A 730 15.60 -14.19 20.42
CA ILE A 730 16.97 -14.47 19.99
C ILE A 730 17.97 -13.53 20.67
N ILE A 731 17.66 -12.22 20.70
CA ILE A 731 18.54 -11.21 21.30
C ILE A 731 18.68 -11.42 22.82
N HIS A 732 17.58 -11.73 23.54
CA HIS A 732 17.63 -12.07 24.96
C HIS A 732 18.56 -13.27 25.20
N LYS A 733 18.45 -14.32 24.38
CA LYS A 733 19.30 -15.50 24.52
C LYS A 733 20.78 -15.20 24.25
N TYR A 734 21.07 -14.36 23.26
CA TYR A 734 22.43 -13.88 23.03
C TYR A 734 22.98 -13.10 24.22
N CYS A 735 22.19 -12.19 24.82
CA CYS A 735 22.60 -11.43 25.98
C CYS A 735 22.86 -12.33 27.19
N GLU A 736 21.97 -13.31 27.47
CA GLU A 736 22.16 -14.30 28.51
C GLU A 736 23.49 -15.04 28.35
N ASP A 737 23.67 -15.65 27.20
CA ASP A 737 24.83 -16.54 26.96
C ASP A 737 26.14 -15.76 26.94
N TYR A 738 26.18 -14.56 26.40
CA TYR A 738 27.36 -13.71 26.36
C TYR A 738 27.76 -13.22 27.77
N VAL A 739 26.79 -12.74 28.57
CA VAL A 739 27.06 -12.34 29.95
C VAL A 739 27.50 -13.54 30.81
N ARG A 740 26.94 -14.72 30.54
CA ARG A 740 27.38 -15.99 31.20
C ARG A 740 28.83 -16.34 30.88
N GLU A 741 29.27 -16.14 29.63
CA GLU A 741 30.68 -16.30 29.25
C GLU A 741 31.59 -15.32 30.00
N ILE A 742 31.19 -14.04 30.08
CA ILE A 742 31.96 -13.03 30.85
C ILE A 742 32.06 -13.42 32.31
N MET A 743 30.97 -13.89 32.95
CA MET A 743 30.97 -14.37 34.32
C MET A 743 31.91 -15.57 34.52
N ALA A 744 32.09 -16.38 33.50
CA ALA A 744 33.03 -17.52 33.52
C ALA A 744 34.51 -17.13 33.21
N GLY A 745 34.79 -15.82 33.06
CA GLY A 745 36.13 -15.30 32.76
C GLY A 745 36.62 -15.55 31.33
N LYS A 746 35.71 -15.83 30.37
CA LYS A 746 36.01 -16.00 28.97
C LYS A 746 35.77 -14.70 28.20
N GLU A 747 36.79 -14.18 27.53
CA GLU A 747 36.69 -13.04 26.62
C GLU A 747 36.72 -13.50 25.18
N SER A 748 35.54 -13.78 24.61
CA SER A 748 35.42 -14.04 23.18
C SER A 748 35.22 -12.72 22.41
N LYS A 749 35.82 -12.62 21.19
CA LYS A 749 35.47 -11.53 20.28
C LYS A 749 33.96 -11.64 19.92
N ILE A 750 33.23 -10.56 19.99
CA ILE A 750 31.77 -10.55 19.81
C ILE A 750 31.36 -11.15 18.46
N GLU A 751 32.09 -10.80 17.38
CA GLU A 751 31.82 -11.32 16.04
C GLU A 751 31.89 -12.85 16.00
N LEU A 752 32.96 -13.41 16.56
CA LEU A 752 33.18 -14.87 16.61
C LEU A 752 32.13 -15.54 17.53
N PHE A 753 31.75 -14.88 18.61
CA PHE A 753 30.74 -15.40 19.51
C PHE A 753 29.36 -15.47 18.82
N VAL A 754 28.97 -14.43 18.08
CA VAL A 754 27.71 -14.39 17.32
C VAL A 754 27.69 -15.49 16.26
N GLU A 755 28.74 -15.59 15.46
CA GLU A 755 28.82 -16.61 14.38
C GLU A 755 28.75 -18.05 14.93
N LYS A 756 29.54 -18.33 15.96
CA LYS A 756 29.61 -19.67 16.54
C LYS A 756 28.31 -20.13 17.20
N ASN A 757 27.55 -19.23 17.78
CA ASN A 757 26.37 -19.59 18.57
C ASN A 757 25.05 -19.44 17.81
N PHE A 758 25.05 -18.88 16.60
CA PHE A 758 23.83 -18.56 15.87
C PHE A 758 22.91 -19.78 15.67
N GLU A 759 23.40 -20.84 15.06
CA GLU A 759 22.62 -22.06 14.78
C GLU A 759 22.08 -22.71 16.06
N ARG A 760 22.90 -22.74 17.13
CA ARG A 760 22.49 -23.27 18.41
C ARG A 760 21.33 -22.44 19.02
N ILE A 761 21.45 -21.12 19.02
CA ILE A 761 20.44 -20.23 19.58
C ILE A 761 19.13 -20.30 18.81
N ILE A 762 19.19 -20.31 17.48
CA ILE A 762 17.98 -20.48 16.64
C ILE A 762 17.27 -21.80 16.96
N LYS A 763 18.02 -22.88 17.18
CA LYS A 763 17.47 -24.19 17.52
C LYS A 763 16.87 -24.18 18.94
N GLU A 764 17.56 -23.57 19.93
CA GLU A 764 17.08 -23.47 21.32
C GLU A 764 15.82 -22.59 21.44
N CYS A 765 15.66 -21.60 20.57
CA CYS A 765 14.48 -20.73 20.50
C CYS A 765 13.32 -21.34 19.68
N ASP A 766 13.50 -22.54 19.10
CA ASP A 766 12.50 -23.22 18.24
C ASP A 766 12.02 -22.40 17.04
N LEU A 767 12.96 -21.64 16.42
CA LEU A 767 12.65 -20.71 15.34
C LEU A 767 13.16 -21.18 13.96
N LYS A 768 13.73 -22.38 13.88
CA LYS A 768 14.35 -22.91 12.66
C LYS A 768 13.33 -23.02 11.50
N GLU A 769 12.08 -23.36 11.80
CA GLU A 769 11.03 -23.58 10.80
C GLU A 769 10.42 -22.26 10.27
N LYS A 770 10.55 -21.16 11.02
CA LYS A 770 10.07 -19.83 10.60
C LYS A 770 10.98 -19.11 9.60
N ILE A 771 12.14 -19.68 9.28
CA ILE A 771 13.17 -19.08 8.41
C ILE A 771 13.35 -19.99 7.17
N GLU A 772 12.31 -20.19 6.36
CA GLU A 772 12.33 -21.25 5.32
C GLU A 772 12.67 -20.82 3.88
N SER A 773 12.52 -19.55 3.46
CA SER A 773 12.86 -19.15 2.08
C SER A 773 14.32 -18.74 1.93
N GLU A 774 15.05 -19.28 0.94
CA GLU A 774 16.53 -19.16 0.90
C GLU A 774 17.06 -17.72 0.74
N ASP A 775 16.44 -16.87 -0.06
CA ASP A 775 16.90 -15.48 -0.24
C ASP A 775 16.46 -14.54 0.90
N ALA A 776 15.22 -14.66 1.39
CA ALA A 776 14.76 -13.98 2.59
C ALA A 776 15.51 -14.46 3.83
N LYS A 777 15.82 -15.76 3.91
CA LYS A 777 16.60 -16.40 4.96
C LYS A 777 17.98 -15.76 5.13
N ARG A 778 18.74 -15.59 4.04
CA ARG A 778 20.09 -15.02 4.11
C ARG A 778 20.09 -13.57 4.59
N SER A 779 19.15 -12.75 4.10
CA SER A 779 18.99 -11.36 4.54
C SER A 779 18.57 -11.27 6.01
N LEU A 780 17.60 -12.09 6.44
CA LEU A 780 17.14 -12.15 7.82
C LEU A 780 18.24 -12.63 8.76
N ILE A 781 18.98 -13.68 8.40
CA ILE A 781 20.11 -14.19 9.17
C ILE A 781 21.19 -13.12 9.35
N ASN A 782 21.58 -12.45 8.28
CA ASN A 782 22.57 -11.38 8.34
C ASN A 782 22.07 -10.20 9.19
N PHE A 783 20.79 -9.85 9.08
CA PHE A 783 20.17 -8.84 9.93
C PHE A 783 20.20 -9.23 11.40
N LEU A 784 19.80 -10.45 11.77
CA LEU A 784 19.79 -10.94 13.15
C LEU A 784 21.20 -11.01 13.74
N LYS A 785 22.17 -11.50 13.00
CA LYS A 785 23.59 -11.53 13.43
C LYS A 785 24.12 -10.13 13.67
N ARG A 786 23.83 -9.19 12.77
CA ARG A 786 24.21 -7.79 12.94
C ARG A 786 23.54 -7.14 14.14
N GLN A 787 22.25 -7.40 14.37
CA GLN A 787 21.54 -6.93 15.55
C GLN A 787 22.16 -7.48 16.84
N ALA A 788 22.41 -8.79 16.89
CA ALA A 788 23.05 -9.42 18.04
C ALA A 788 24.43 -8.81 18.30
N TYR A 789 25.26 -8.62 17.27
CA TYR A 789 26.56 -7.98 17.41
C TYR A 789 26.47 -6.58 18.03
N LEU A 790 25.58 -5.73 17.54
CA LEU A 790 25.43 -4.35 18.03
C LEU A 790 24.95 -4.32 19.46
N VAL A 791 23.96 -5.15 19.82
CA VAL A 791 23.45 -5.22 21.20
C VAL A 791 24.51 -5.78 22.16
N LEU A 792 25.24 -6.82 21.77
CA LEU A 792 26.32 -7.38 22.61
C LEU A 792 27.47 -6.41 22.79
N LYS A 793 27.77 -5.58 21.79
CA LYS A 793 28.73 -4.48 21.92
C LYS A 793 28.25 -3.47 22.99
N ASP A 794 26.98 -3.06 22.92
CA ASP A 794 26.40 -2.17 23.91
C ASP A 794 26.43 -2.79 25.33
N VAL A 795 26.16 -4.10 25.47
CA VAL A 795 26.24 -4.85 26.74
C VAL A 795 27.67 -4.89 27.26
N LYS A 796 28.66 -5.16 26.39
CA LYS A 796 30.08 -5.15 26.78
C LYS A 796 30.52 -3.77 27.25
N ASP A 797 30.24 -2.74 26.47
CA ASP A 797 30.57 -1.36 26.79
C ASP A 797 29.97 -0.93 28.12
N GLU A 798 28.72 -1.39 28.40
CA GLU A 798 28.07 -1.13 29.71
C GLU A 798 28.79 -1.83 30.85
N LEU A 799 29.15 -3.10 30.71
CA LEU A 799 29.86 -3.86 31.73
C LEU A 799 31.27 -3.32 32.01
N ASP A 800 31.93 -2.81 30.97
CA ASP A 800 33.27 -2.21 31.11
C ASP A 800 33.23 -0.85 31.81
N LEU A 801 32.16 -0.09 31.69
CA LEU A 801 31.96 1.19 32.37
C LEU A 801 31.46 1.05 33.79
N SER A 802 30.71 -0.02 34.09
CA SER A 802 30.02 -0.18 35.38
C SER A 802 30.88 -0.88 36.44
N LEU A 803 30.71 -0.47 37.69
CA LEU A 803 31.23 -1.20 38.87
C LEU A 803 30.27 -2.30 39.30
N PHE A 804 29.04 -2.32 38.82
CA PHE A 804 28.14 -3.43 39.06
C PHE A 804 28.59 -4.65 38.25
N LYS A 805 28.66 -5.78 38.92
CA LYS A 805 29.01 -7.07 38.27
C LYS A 805 27.80 -7.97 38.22
N PRO A 806 27.59 -8.71 37.06
CA PRO A 806 26.53 -9.69 36.95
C PRO A 806 26.62 -10.73 38.08
N TYR A 807 25.51 -10.92 38.79
CA TYR A 807 25.41 -11.81 39.94
C TYR A 807 24.53 -13.02 39.64
N LYS A 808 23.36 -12.80 39.02
CA LYS A 808 22.44 -13.87 38.61
C LYS A 808 21.86 -13.54 37.23
N LEU A 809 21.73 -14.56 36.39
CA LEU A 809 21.07 -14.50 35.07
C LEU A 809 19.87 -15.43 35.08
N GLU A 810 18.79 -15.04 34.38
CA GLU A 810 17.59 -15.86 34.22
C GLU A 810 17.10 -16.41 35.59
N TYR A 811 17.07 -15.52 36.58
CA TYR A 811 16.81 -15.91 37.95
C TYR A 811 15.33 -16.12 38.21
N ASN A 812 14.95 -17.38 38.53
CA ASN A 812 13.58 -17.72 38.88
C ASN A 812 13.21 -17.17 40.28
N VAL A 813 12.18 -16.36 40.31
CA VAL A 813 11.60 -15.80 41.53
C VAL A 813 10.29 -16.50 41.82
N LYS A 814 10.18 -17.02 43.05
CA LYS A 814 8.92 -17.52 43.60
C LYS A 814 8.77 -16.91 44.99
N ALA A 815 7.65 -16.21 45.20
CA ALA A 815 7.35 -15.59 46.49
C ALA A 815 5.84 -15.55 46.73
N LYS A 816 5.41 -15.65 47.97
CA LYS A 816 4.01 -15.58 48.37
C LYS A 816 3.50 -14.14 48.17
N LEU A 817 2.49 -13.93 47.33
CA LEU A 817 1.91 -12.60 47.09
C LEU A 817 0.66 -12.37 47.96
N CYS A 818 -0.23 -13.37 47.98
CA CYS A 818 -1.44 -13.40 48.81
C CYS A 818 -1.64 -14.80 49.40
N ASP A 819 -2.65 -14.99 50.27
CA ASP A 819 -2.98 -16.31 50.78
C ASP A 819 -3.32 -17.25 49.61
N ASN A 820 -2.63 -18.39 49.56
CA ASN A 820 -2.73 -19.43 48.51
C ASN A 820 -2.30 -19.07 47.08
N ILE A 821 -1.72 -17.88 46.84
CA ILE A 821 -1.22 -17.52 45.49
C ILE A 821 0.24 -17.07 45.59
N ASP A 822 1.06 -17.78 44.82
CA ASP A 822 2.46 -17.43 44.63
C ASP A 822 2.63 -16.51 43.40
N LEU A 823 3.52 -15.53 43.50
CA LEU A 823 4.04 -14.81 42.33
C LEU A 823 5.22 -15.62 41.76
N VAL A 824 5.16 -15.94 40.50
CA VAL A 824 6.21 -16.68 39.80
C VAL A 824 6.69 -15.85 38.62
N GLY A 825 8.00 -15.73 38.46
CA GLY A 825 8.57 -15.01 37.35
C GLY A 825 10.07 -15.26 37.20
N LYS A 826 10.64 -14.64 36.17
CA LYS A 826 12.03 -14.80 35.80
C LYS A 826 12.66 -13.44 35.53
N ILE A 827 13.82 -13.19 36.11
CA ILE A 827 14.55 -11.93 36.00
C ILE A 827 15.72 -12.14 35.07
N ASP A 828 15.80 -11.37 34.01
CA ASP A 828 16.84 -11.53 32.98
C ASP A 828 18.24 -11.40 33.57
N ARG A 829 18.51 -10.31 34.32
CA ARG A 829 19.82 -10.06 34.92
C ARG A 829 19.73 -9.29 36.22
N ILE A 830 20.46 -9.76 37.23
CA ILE A 830 20.70 -9.08 38.52
C ILE A 830 22.20 -8.83 38.63
N ASP A 831 22.58 -7.56 38.89
CA ASP A 831 23.96 -7.19 39.13
C ASP A 831 24.13 -6.69 40.58
N LYS A 832 25.33 -6.87 41.15
CA LYS A 832 25.69 -6.40 42.47
C LYS A 832 26.94 -5.55 42.46
N SER A 833 26.97 -4.58 43.36
CA SER A 833 28.16 -3.82 43.73
C SER A 833 28.03 -3.46 45.22
N ASP A 834 28.90 -3.99 46.05
CA ASP A 834 28.86 -3.88 47.51
C ASP A 834 27.47 -4.23 48.09
N ASP A 835 26.86 -3.34 48.86
CA ASP A 835 25.52 -3.49 49.44
C ASP A 835 24.37 -3.10 48.52
N TYR A 836 24.67 -2.85 47.25
CA TYR A 836 23.68 -2.43 46.26
C TYR A 836 23.47 -3.51 45.18
N PHE A 837 22.24 -3.58 44.70
CA PHE A 837 21.91 -4.38 43.52
C PHE A 837 21.08 -3.56 42.52
N ARG A 838 21.13 -3.97 41.25
CA ARG A 838 20.26 -3.46 40.23
C ARG A 838 19.62 -4.60 39.45
N ILE A 839 18.44 -4.36 38.90
CA ILE A 839 17.73 -5.28 38.02
C ILE A 839 17.73 -4.72 36.61
N ILE A 840 18.07 -5.56 35.65
CA ILE A 840 18.07 -5.25 34.22
C ILE A 840 17.15 -6.23 33.51
N ASP A 841 16.25 -5.67 32.67
CA ASP A 841 15.35 -6.40 31.80
C ASP A 841 15.60 -5.91 30.36
N TYR A 842 15.92 -6.83 29.43
CA TYR A 842 16.23 -6.49 28.06
C TYR A 842 14.93 -6.24 27.27
N LYS A 843 14.82 -5.11 26.54
CA LYS A 843 13.64 -4.78 25.73
C LYS A 843 14.02 -4.40 24.33
N SER A 844 13.48 -5.12 23.36
CA SER A 844 13.61 -4.84 21.91
C SER A 844 12.56 -3.82 21.40
N GLY A 845 11.51 -3.51 22.18
CA GLY A 845 10.44 -2.57 21.84
C GLY A 845 10.64 -1.17 22.46
N LYS A 846 9.77 -0.22 22.07
CA LYS A 846 9.70 1.10 22.70
C LYS A 846 9.24 0.96 24.15
N VAL A 847 9.98 1.55 25.08
CA VAL A 847 9.61 1.65 26.49
C VAL A 847 9.14 3.07 26.76
N ALA A 848 7.91 3.23 27.26
CA ALA A 848 7.35 4.53 27.66
C ALA A 848 7.87 4.96 29.05
N SER A 849 7.27 5.98 29.66
CA SER A 849 7.66 6.46 30.98
C SER A 849 7.44 5.39 32.05
N PRO A 850 8.47 4.96 32.81
CA PRO A 850 8.34 3.92 33.82
C PRO A 850 7.31 4.26 34.92
N LEU A 851 7.16 5.54 35.27
CA LEU A 851 6.24 6.01 36.32
C LEU A 851 4.77 5.88 35.89
N ARG A 852 4.45 6.30 34.68
CA ARG A 852 3.09 6.19 34.14
C ARG A 852 2.66 4.73 34.04
N GLU A 853 3.53 3.89 33.51
CA GLU A 853 3.24 2.47 33.31
C GLU A 853 3.10 1.73 34.64
N LEU A 854 3.88 2.09 35.64
CA LEU A 854 3.74 1.57 37.01
C LEU A 854 2.42 1.99 37.65
N TYR A 855 2.05 3.28 37.49
CA TYR A 855 0.81 3.81 38.07
C TYR A 855 -0.43 3.05 37.59
N PHE A 856 -0.50 2.77 36.28
CA PHE A 856 -1.61 2.02 35.71
C PHE A 856 -1.47 0.50 35.84
N GLY A 857 -0.37 0.00 36.30
CA GLY A 857 -0.08 -1.43 36.42
C GLY A 857 0.24 -2.13 35.11
N THR A 858 0.46 -1.37 34.01
CA THR A 858 0.75 -1.93 32.69
C THR A 858 2.17 -2.44 32.55
N LYS A 859 3.10 -2.00 33.46
CA LYS A 859 4.45 -2.51 33.62
C LYS A 859 4.82 -2.59 35.10
N LEU A 860 4.64 -3.75 35.69
CA LEU A 860 4.92 -4.02 37.11
C LEU A 860 6.26 -4.72 37.34
N GLN A 861 6.75 -5.42 36.34
CA GLN A 861 7.80 -6.42 36.39
C GLN A 861 9.05 -5.96 37.14
N LEU A 862 9.64 -4.81 36.80
CA LEU A 862 10.89 -4.31 37.42
C LEU A 862 10.79 -4.05 38.91
N PHE A 863 9.80 -3.28 39.34
CA PHE A 863 9.65 -2.88 40.72
C PHE A 863 9.15 -4.03 41.59
N LEU A 864 8.27 -4.86 41.05
CA LEU A 864 7.77 -6.03 41.73
C LEU A 864 8.89 -7.06 41.97
N TYR A 865 9.71 -7.34 40.96
CA TYR A 865 10.87 -8.20 41.14
C TYR A 865 11.91 -7.62 42.10
N SER A 866 12.17 -6.31 42.03
CA SER A 866 13.12 -5.66 42.92
C SER A 866 12.71 -5.78 44.39
N ALA A 867 11.42 -5.64 44.70
CA ALA A 867 10.88 -5.81 46.04
C ALA A 867 11.10 -7.23 46.58
N LEU A 868 10.83 -8.24 45.75
CA LEU A 868 10.97 -9.66 46.12
C LEU A 868 12.43 -10.11 46.27
N VAL A 869 13.32 -9.54 45.49
CA VAL A 869 14.74 -9.89 45.50
C VAL A 869 15.49 -9.17 46.66
N GLN A 870 15.06 -7.96 47.00
CA GLN A 870 15.69 -7.17 48.07
C GLN A 870 15.79 -7.91 49.39
N GLU A 871 14.72 -8.55 49.83
CA GLU A 871 14.69 -9.35 51.07
C GLU A 871 15.67 -10.54 51.01
N LYS A 872 15.74 -11.22 49.86
CA LYS A 872 16.61 -12.38 49.68
C LYS A 872 18.09 -12.03 49.60
N LEU A 873 18.41 -10.90 48.96
CA LEU A 873 19.80 -10.47 48.75
C LEU A 873 20.38 -9.69 49.93
N LYS A 874 19.55 -9.22 50.89
CA LYS A 874 19.93 -8.31 51.96
C LYS A 874 20.75 -7.11 51.47
N ALA A 875 20.41 -6.60 50.26
CA ALA A 875 21.08 -5.52 49.59
C ALA A 875 20.05 -4.44 49.20
N ARG A 876 20.49 -3.21 48.94
CA ARG A 876 19.64 -2.06 48.61
C ARG A 876 19.50 -1.92 47.12
N LEU A 877 18.29 -1.55 46.65
CA LEU A 877 18.05 -1.31 45.19
C LEU A 877 18.77 -0.02 44.75
N ALA A 878 19.68 -0.14 43.80
CA ALA A 878 20.35 0.96 43.13
C ALA A 878 19.58 1.48 41.93
N GLY A 879 18.92 0.59 41.22
CA GLY A 879 18.12 0.94 40.06
C GLY A 879 17.34 -0.23 39.47
N ALA A 880 16.20 0.10 38.86
CA ALA A 880 15.34 -0.81 38.14
C ALA A 880 15.26 -0.33 36.66
N ILE A 881 15.77 -1.12 35.73
CA ILE A 881 16.24 -0.63 34.45
C ILE A 881 15.78 -1.53 33.28
N TYR A 882 15.24 -0.91 32.25
CA TYR A 882 15.09 -1.53 30.91
C TYR A 882 16.33 -1.23 30.08
N PHE A 883 17.00 -2.28 29.62
CA PHE A 883 18.11 -2.16 28.67
C PHE A 883 17.55 -2.14 27.26
N ASN A 884 17.85 -1.07 26.49
CA ASN A 884 17.37 -0.93 25.11
C ASN A 884 18.17 -1.85 24.16
N ALA A 885 17.66 -3.05 23.97
CA ALA A 885 18.23 -4.08 23.11
C ALA A 885 17.83 -3.93 21.63
N ARG A 886 17.57 -2.70 21.18
CA ARG A 886 17.24 -2.38 19.79
C ARG A 886 18.36 -1.56 19.17
N SER A 887 18.85 -1.97 18.00
CA SER A 887 19.71 -1.12 17.20
C SER A 887 18.84 -0.25 16.27
N GLU A 888 18.88 1.04 16.47
CA GLU A 888 18.29 2.03 15.54
C GLU A 888 19.42 2.61 14.68
N TYR A 889 19.14 2.83 13.39
CA TYR A 889 20.01 3.67 12.56
C TYR A 889 19.80 5.12 12.98
N PHE A 890 20.77 5.72 13.63
CA PHE A 890 20.78 7.16 13.87
C PHE A 890 21.53 7.83 12.71
N SER A 891 20.88 8.79 12.09
CA SER A 891 21.47 9.64 11.03
C SER A 891 22.50 10.66 11.57
N SER A 892 22.59 10.82 12.90
CA SER A 892 23.57 11.60 13.60
C SER A 892 24.28 10.76 14.67
N ARG A 893 25.54 11.12 15.00
CA ARG A 893 26.36 10.52 16.04
C ARG A 893 25.85 10.73 17.49
N ASP A 894 24.56 11.05 17.68
CA ASP A 894 23.96 11.13 19.00
C ASP A 894 23.94 9.74 19.63
N GLU A 895 24.68 9.60 20.69
CA GLU A 895 24.87 8.34 21.39
C GLU A 895 23.51 7.83 21.92
N LYS A 896 23.21 6.58 21.59
CA LYS A 896 22.01 5.86 22.03
C LYS A 896 21.97 5.80 23.54
N LYS A 897 20.88 6.24 24.16
CA LYS A 897 20.60 5.96 25.58
C LYS A 897 20.35 4.47 25.75
N LEU A 898 21.25 3.79 26.46
CA LEU A 898 21.14 2.34 26.71
C LEU A 898 20.10 2.01 27.75
N PHE A 899 19.93 2.89 28.73
CA PHE A 899 19.06 2.66 29.89
C PHE A 899 17.83 3.55 29.88
N LYS A 900 16.68 2.90 30.10
CA LYS A 900 15.42 3.54 30.47
C LYS A 900 14.95 2.92 31.76
N GLY A 901 14.78 3.72 32.81
CA GLY A 901 14.40 3.21 34.12
C GLY A 901 14.61 4.28 35.18
N LEU A 902 14.61 3.87 36.40
CA LEU A 902 14.84 4.75 37.56
C LEU A 902 16.10 4.30 38.29
N ILE A 903 17.00 5.24 38.50
CA ILE A 903 18.27 5.06 39.21
C ILE A 903 18.23 5.94 40.46
N SER A 904 18.75 5.44 41.57
CA SER A 904 18.89 6.22 42.83
C SER A 904 19.72 7.49 42.57
N ASN A 905 19.30 8.63 43.14
CA ASN A 905 20.03 9.89 43.08
C ASN A 905 21.18 10.00 44.11
N ASP A 906 21.48 8.93 44.82
CA ASP A 906 22.66 8.86 45.70
C ASP A 906 23.93 8.89 44.83
N GLU A 907 24.79 9.90 45.07
CA GLU A 907 26.01 10.10 44.28
C GLU A 907 26.91 8.87 44.30
N SER A 908 27.05 8.21 45.46
CA SER A 908 27.83 6.97 45.64
C SER A 908 27.27 5.81 44.79
N VAL A 909 25.97 5.82 44.44
CA VAL A 909 25.31 4.82 43.63
C VAL A 909 25.45 5.17 42.13
N ILE A 910 25.29 6.45 41.78
CA ILE A 910 25.37 6.91 40.37
C ILE A 910 26.76 6.62 39.79
N GLU A 911 27.82 6.89 40.56
CA GLU A 911 29.20 6.62 40.15
C GLU A 911 29.49 5.14 39.90
N LYS A 912 28.73 4.25 40.52
CA LYS A 912 28.85 2.80 40.29
C LYS A 912 28.24 2.36 38.95
N PHE A 913 27.31 3.14 38.38
CA PHE A 913 26.76 2.85 37.08
C PHE A 913 27.71 3.20 35.94
N ASP A 914 28.51 4.29 36.11
CA ASP A 914 29.53 4.70 35.14
C ASP A 914 30.71 5.32 35.88
N ARG A 915 31.81 4.58 35.93
CA ARG A 915 33.04 4.99 36.61
C ARG A 915 33.69 6.27 36.03
N ASN A 916 33.34 6.63 34.80
CA ASN A 916 33.89 7.80 34.15
C ASN A 916 33.02 9.04 34.35
N LEU A 917 31.86 8.93 34.96
CA LEU A 917 30.90 10.02 35.09
C LEU A 917 31.51 11.21 35.86
N HIS A 918 32.27 10.96 36.91
CA HIS A 918 32.94 12.00 37.69
C HIS A 918 34.00 12.76 36.86
N ALA A 919 34.69 12.05 35.95
CA ALA A 919 35.73 12.65 35.12
C ALA A 919 35.20 13.51 33.97
N PHE A 920 34.07 13.12 33.38
CA PHE A 920 33.49 13.76 32.20
C PHE A 920 32.27 14.62 32.47
N GLY A 921 31.70 14.56 33.71
CA GLY A 921 30.52 15.34 34.11
C GLY A 921 29.22 14.89 33.41
N GLU A 922 29.27 13.94 32.49
CA GLU A 922 28.08 13.38 31.81
C GLU A 922 28.29 11.94 31.43
N SER A 923 27.17 11.18 31.41
CA SER A 923 27.09 9.88 30.78
C SER A 923 25.95 9.89 29.74
N LYS A 924 26.28 9.98 28.48
CA LYS A 924 25.29 9.95 27.38
C LYS A 924 24.55 8.62 27.33
N LYS A 925 25.22 7.51 27.66
CA LYS A 925 24.63 6.16 27.69
C LYS A 925 23.55 6.01 28.75
N LEU A 926 23.74 6.64 29.91
CA LEU A 926 22.77 6.69 31.01
C LEU A 926 21.75 7.84 30.83
N GLY A 927 22.10 8.85 30.07
CA GLY A 927 21.32 10.09 29.97
C GLY A 927 21.38 10.90 31.27
N ILE A 928 22.52 10.87 32.00
CA ILE A 928 22.78 11.58 33.24
C ILE A 928 23.84 12.63 32.98
N SER A 929 23.63 13.84 33.49
CA SER A 929 24.60 14.94 33.44
C SER A 929 24.73 15.63 34.77
N GLN A 930 25.95 16.11 35.07
CA GLN A 930 26.26 16.87 36.29
C GLN A 930 26.00 18.36 36.04
N GLY A 931 25.14 18.97 36.82
CA GLY A 931 24.82 20.38 36.77
C GLY A 931 25.24 21.10 38.05
N LYS A 932 25.03 22.42 38.13
CA LYS A 932 25.37 23.23 39.34
C LYS A 932 24.66 22.79 40.60
N LYS A 933 23.57 22.01 40.55
CA LYS A 933 22.77 21.52 41.68
C LYS A 933 22.86 20.00 41.88
N GLY A 934 23.89 19.34 41.35
CA GLY A 934 24.06 17.91 41.37
C GLY A 934 23.71 17.22 40.04
N TYR A 935 23.58 15.90 40.03
CA TYR A 935 23.26 15.11 38.84
C TYR A 935 21.79 15.26 38.41
N SER A 936 21.56 15.31 37.14
CA SER A 936 20.23 15.36 36.48
C SER A 936 20.06 14.22 35.49
N GLY A 937 18.81 13.78 35.26
CA GLY A 937 18.48 12.65 34.37
C GLY A 937 17.34 11.81 34.93
N SER A 938 17.29 10.52 34.58
CA SER A 938 16.28 9.56 35.10
C SER A 938 16.61 9.11 36.53
N LEU A 939 16.81 10.08 37.44
CA LEU A 939 17.19 9.90 38.83
C LEU A 939 16.01 10.08 39.76
N ILE A 940 16.00 9.34 40.84
CA ILE A 940 14.94 9.36 41.86
C ILE A 940 15.52 9.25 43.27
N ALA A 941 14.87 9.90 44.24
CA ALA A 941 15.27 9.79 45.61
C ALA A 941 15.17 8.33 46.13
N LYS A 942 16.13 7.91 46.93
CA LYS A 942 16.20 6.56 47.47
C LYS A 942 14.89 6.12 48.13
N ASP A 943 14.32 6.98 48.96
CA ASP A 943 13.08 6.70 49.67
C ASP A 943 11.89 6.53 48.73
N ASP A 944 11.94 7.17 47.59
CA ASP A 944 10.89 7.03 46.58
C ASP A 944 11.02 5.71 45.78
N LEU A 945 12.22 5.16 45.57
CA LEU A 945 12.38 3.82 45.03
C LEU A 945 11.69 2.76 45.92
N GLU A 946 11.83 2.84 47.22
CA GLU A 946 11.16 1.93 48.16
C GLU A 946 9.63 2.10 48.10
N LYS A 947 9.12 3.33 47.94
CA LYS A 947 7.69 3.58 47.79
C LYS A 947 7.15 2.94 46.46
N TYR A 948 7.92 2.98 45.39
CA TYR A 948 7.52 2.33 44.14
C TYR A 948 7.47 0.81 44.25
N GLN A 949 8.41 0.22 44.96
CA GLN A 949 8.37 -1.20 45.26
C GLN A 949 7.11 -1.57 46.08
N GLN A 950 6.81 -0.81 47.16
CA GLN A 950 5.61 -1.00 47.98
C GLN A 950 4.33 -0.81 47.19
N TYR A 951 4.29 0.22 46.31
CA TYR A 951 3.14 0.47 45.44
C TYR A 951 2.91 -0.68 44.46
N SER A 952 3.97 -1.21 43.85
CA SER A 952 3.85 -2.35 42.89
C SER A 952 3.30 -3.60 43.59
N LEU A 953 3.71 -3.85 44.86
CA LEU A 953 3.17 -4.94 45.66
C LEU A 953 1.70 -4.73 46.03
N LYS A 954 1.32 -3.50 46.46
CA LYS A 954 -0.08 -3.15 46.80
C LYS A 954 -0.98 -3.30 45.58
N LEU A 955 -0.56 -2.77 44.41
CA LEU A 955 -1.29 -2.86 43.17
C LEU A 955 -1.45 -4.30 42.68
N SER A 956 -0.39 -5.10 42.77
CA SER A 956 -0.43 -6.54 42.44
C SER A 956 -1.41 -7.31 43.32
N LYS A 957 -1.46 -7.03 44.60
CA LYS A 957 -2.46 -7.62 45.55
C LYS A 957 -3.89 -7.21 45.16
N LYS A 958 -4.11 -5.92 44.82
CA LYS A 958 -5.42 -5.42 44.33
C LYS A 958 -5.82 -6.15 43.05
N GLY A 959 -4.89 -6.30 42.07
CA GLY A 959 -5.12 -7.04 40.84
C GLY A 959 -5.53 -8.50 41.06
N VAL A 960 -4.79 -9.21 41.95
CA VAL A 960 -5.12 -10.61 42.29
C VAL A 960 -6.50 -10.70 42.94
N ASN A 961 -6.87 -9.78 43.83
CA ASN A 961 -8.19 -9.78 44.45
C ASN A 961 -9.32 -9.55 43.44
N LEU A 962 -9.13 -8.65 42.47
CA LEU A 962 -10.10 -8.44 41.40
C LEU A 962 -10.24 -9.67 40.49
N VAL A 963 -9.10 -10.30 40.13
CA VAL A 963 -9.09 -11.54 39.36
C VAL A 963 -9.78 -12.68 40.10
N LYS A 964 -9.54 -12.82 41.41
CA LYS A 964 -10.24 -13.78 42.29
C LYS A 964 -11.75 -13.55 42.28
N LYS A 965 -12.20 -12.31 42.37
CA LYS A 965 -13.60 -11.92 42.26
C LYS A 965 -14.20 -12.19 40.87
N GLY A 966 -13.37 -12.55 39.89
CA GLY A 966 -13.81 -12.83 38.54
C GLY A 966 -14.13 -11.59 37.68
N TYR A 967 -13.50 -10.43 37.98
CA TYR A 967 -13.71 -9.20 37.19
C TYR A 967 -13.19 -9.32 35.78
N ILE A 968 -14.08 -9.20 34.78
CA ILE A 968 -13.78 -9.39 33.36
C ILE A 968 -14.33 -8.26 32.46
N LEU A 969 -14.86 -7.18 33.03
CA LEU A 969 -15.42 -6.09 32.26
C LEU A 969 -14.37 -5.51 31.27
N PRO A 970 -14.72 -5.31 29.97
CA PRO A 970 -13.85 -4.59 29.04
C PRO A 970 -13.59 -3.17 29.54
N ASN A 971 -12.38 -2.93 29.98
CA ASN A 971 -11.94 -1.62 30.50
C ASN A 971 -10.49 -1.36 30.07
N PRO A 972 -10.29 -1.13 28.73
CA PRO A 972 -8.96 -0.96 28.18
C PRO A 972 -8.33 0.37 28.59
N ILE A 973 -7.01 0.39 28.66
CA ILE A 973 -6.23 1.63 28.84
C ILE A 973 -5.72 2.10 27.48
N ASP A 974 -5.84 3.41 27.20
CA ASP A 974 -5.37 4.04 25.95
C ASP A 974 -5.65 3.18 24.68
N ASN A 975 -4.67 3.03 23.80
CA ASN A 975 -4.75 2.34 22.53
C ASN A 975 -4.67 0.80 22.63
N THR A 976 -4.97 0.21 23.80
CA THR A 976 -4.89 -1.26 24.01
C THR A 976 -5.77 -2.05 23.01
N CYS A 977 -6.84 -1.44 22.51
CA CYS A 977 -7.76 -2.10 21.56
C CYS A 977 -7.26 -2.10 20.11
N GLU A 978 -6.34 -1.21 19.73
CA GLU A 978 -5.84 -1.11 18.34
C GLU A 978 -5.24 -2.44 17.86
N ASN A 979 -4.41 -3.06 18.71
CA ASN A 979 -3.73 -4.32 18.43
C ASN A 979 -4.24 -5.48 19.31
N CYS A 980 -5.52 -5.47 19.69
CA CYS A 980 -6.06 -6.51 20.54
C CYS A 980 -6.54 -7.70 19.69
N PRO A 981 -5.97 -8.92 19.84
CA PRO A 981 -6.37 -10.08 19.05
C PRO A 981 -7.79 -10.57 19.38
N TYR A 982 -8.36 -10.11 20.49
CA TYR A 982 -9.71 -10.48 20.96
C TYR A 982 -10.77 -9.42 20.65
N LYS A 983 -10.47 -8.45 19.79
CA LYS A 983 -11.40 -7.35 19.44
C LYS A 983 -12.74 -7.86 18.90
N ALA A 984 -12.69 -8.87 18.03
CA ALA A 984 -13.89 -9.47 17.44
C ALA A 984 -14.76 -10.22 18.47
N LEU A 985 -14.16 -10.78 19.51
CA LEU A 985 -14.88 -11.48 20.60
C LEU A 985 -15.43 -10.49 21.63
N CYS A 986 -14.70 -9.41 21.88
CA CYS A 986 -15.00 -8.43 22.92
C CYS A 986 -16.22 -7.58 22.61
N LEU A 987 -16.47 -7.23 21.36
CA LEU A 987 -17.54 -6.36 20.86
C LEU A 987 -17.66 -5.03 21.66
N ASN A 988 -16.56 -4.55 22.28
CA ASN A 988 -16.56 -3.31 23.01
C ASN A 988 -16.49 -2.13 22.03
N ASP A 989 -17.52 -1.30 22.04
CA ASP A 989 -17.47 -0.03 21.31
C ASP A 989 -16.35 0.83 21.92
N SER A 990 -15.37 1.18 21.11
CA SER A 990 -14.12 1.86 21.48
C SER A 990 -14.27 3.26 22.12
N LYS A 991 -15.44 3.61 22.61
CA LYS A 991 -15.73 4.93 23.24
C LYS A 991 -15.44 5.00 24.75
N SER A 992 -15.26 3.87 25.42
CA SER A 992 -14.96 3.81 26.85
C SER A 992 -13.53 3.38 27.12
N PHE A 993 -12.57 4.29 26.96
CA PHE A 993 -11.20 4.08 27.40
C PHE A 993 -10.95 4.72 28.77
N ARG A 994 -10.16 4.06 29.61
CA ARG A 994 -9.55 4.74 30.74
C ARG A 994 -8.56 5.77 30.21
N LYS A 995 -8.84 7.06 30.39
CA LYS A 995 -7.93 8.13 29.97
C LYS A 995 -6.66 8.07 30.82
N SER A 996 -5.51 7.98 30.18
CA SER A 996 -4.24 8.05 30.88
C SER A 996 -4.01 9.47 31.42
N GLN A 997 -3.74 9.58 32.70
CA GLN A 997 -3.28 10.82 33.30
C GLN A 997 -1.77 10.97 33.11
N ILE A 998 -1.28 12.20 33.00
CA ILE A 998 0.16 12.48 33.03
C ILE A 998 0.66 12.31 34.46
N VAL A 999 1.50 11.30 34.69
CA VAL A 999 2.12 11.05 35.98
C VAL A 999 3.60 11.40 35.86
N ASN A 1000 4.01 12.53 36.42
CA ASN A 1000 5.38 13.05 36.34
C ASN A 1000 6.20 12.80 37.62
N SER A 1001 5.53 12.56 38.73
CA SER A 1001 6.21 12.30 40.01
C SER A 1001 5.39 11.38 40.91
N PHE A 1002 6.03 10.84 41.95
CA PHE A 1002 5.34 10.02 42.97
C PHE A 1002 4.27 10.80 43.74
N LYS A 1003 4.40 12.13 43.82
CA LYS A 1003 3.39 13.01 44.47
C LYS A 1003 2.05 13.00 43.72
N ASP A 1004 2.08 12.66 42.44
CA ASP A 1004 0.88 12.54 41.62
C ASP A 1004 0.15 11.21 41.88
N ILE A 1005 0.83 10.26 42.53
CA ILE A 1005 0.30 8.96 42.92
C ILE A 1005 -0.32 9.12 44.32
N LYS A 1006 -1.60 9.43 44.38
CA LYS A 1006 -2.36 9.40 45.65
C LYS A 1006 -2.46 7.96 46.12
N LEU A 1007 -1.73 7.61 47.15
CA LEU A 1007 -1.91 6.39 47.94
C LEU A 1007 -3.19 6.53 48.76
N GLY A 1008 -4.34 6.69 48.09
CA GLY A 1008 -5.62 6.83 48.75
C GLY A 1008 -6.01 5.55 49.49
N GLU A 1009 -6.37 5.67 50.72
CA GLU A 1009 -7.24 4.76 51.43
C GLU A 1009 -8.57 4.77 50.68
N ASP A 1010 -9.06 3.57 50.23
CA ASP A 1010 -10.43 3.30 49.85
C ASP A 1010 -11.04 4.14 48.67
N ASP A 1011 -10.59 3.95 47.47
CA ASP A 1011 -11.43 4.14 46.28
C ASP A 1011 -11.79 2.79 45.64
N GLU A 1012 -12.94 2.26 46.05
CA GLU A 1012 -13.54 1.05 45.43
C GLU A 1012 -14.03 1.26 43.99
N THR A 1013 -13.86 2.44 43.41
CA THR A 1013 -14.53 2.87 42.14
C THR A 1013 -13.60 3.50 41.09
N ASN A 1014 -12.34 3.11 40.98
CA ASN A 1014 -11.55 3.54 39.82
C ASN A 1014 -10.84 2.36 39.16
#